data_d2b4a97dcbb7c5c1fd218855f780b11a
#
_entry.id   d2b4a97dcbb7c5c1fd218855f780b11a
#
_cell.length_a   1.000
_cell.length_b   1.000
_cell.length_c   1.000
_cell.angle_alpha   90.00
_cell.angle_beta   90.00
_cell.angle_gamma   90.00
#
_symmetry.space_group_name_H-M   'P 1'
#
loop_
_entity.id
_entity.type
_entity.pdbx_description
1 polymer ?
#
loop_
_entity_poly.entity_id
_entity_poly.type
_entity_poly.pdbx_seq_one_letter_code
_entity_poly.pdbx_strand_id
1 'polypeptide(L)'
;MMVKKVGLSTKDVIEARKKYGENEFTKAKERPVWLDILQVLKEPLMMILLIAGGLSFLVGEYQDGIGIFIAVLLGIIIGRLTEGRSKKAAEALSKTLEDTRTLVVRDGVKVQVLKSELVPGDIVHLSPGDMIPADGFVVESHNLATREDMLTGESDQVEKLISAPVFGGTLVGEGTGIIQITAIGDETAMGQIARDLDQEESMTPLQIKLGKLGGKISTISSSIAFMLFGYMVWQILQASQLSFDFSSGTAFWQSVTNMNIVFPSVKTAFIVCVGLIVAAVPEGLPTMVNITLALTMQRMSKVGVLIRKKEACETIGSVSVICSDKTGTLTENKMKVRKAFLAGQPHALDRLSDNKEFVNNCILNATGDVNFNDEDEPTYIGNPTECALIAATGIKNYEDHRTNAQIVRKIPFTSENKYMISVTKDNAHYKIYSKGAPEIILTQCDSEFVNGRTNLLSIRRRNELMSRINAWQSEGMRVLAFAYKETPSKHETTLTDYTQKLVFQGFVAISDPLREGVLEAIETTRSANIETKILTGDNYFTAEAIGREIGIVRNGMRVVEADYIEKLTDAQLRRELSNIAVVARSMPSTKLRIVSALQANGEVVAVTGDGINDAPALTKADVGIAMGIAGTEVSKNAADIILTDDNFKTIVEAIKWGRGIYNNFQRYIQFTLTVNVIAFSIMILSQILGMTLPFTTIHLLWINIIMDGPPALALGMEPIRNSVMTRKPINKKKNIINTYMLSTIGLNSLFMSVVLFLQMRFNFLGANLTNVTAHGNEFRTVMFSLFACLAIFNALNCREFGITSITTNFFKNKTALAMLTGTLILQIIATQFASGFFDAVPMSANLWARIIATGFSVVIFSELLKLVIRSLNGRRKEKKEMRNKVPKLRRSIAIF
;
A
#
# COMPACT_ATOMS: atom_id res chain seq x y z
N MET A 1 24.80 -28.58 -33.92
CA MET A 1 25.75 -27.47 -33.69
C MET A 1 25.99 -27.36 -32.19
N MET A 2 27.18 -27.67 -31.66
CA MET A 2 27.52 -27.47 -30.26
C MET A 2 27.53 -25.97 -29.99
N VAL A 3 26.50 -25.47 -29.32
CA VAL A 3 26.49 -24.10 -28.77
C VAL A 3 27.64 -24.05 -27.77
N LYS A 4 28.62 -23.19 -28.03
CA LYS A 4 29.76 -22.96 -27.12
C LYS A 4 29.22 -22.53 -25.75
N LYS A 5 29.36 -23.32 -24.71
CA LYS A 5 29.00 -23.03 -23.29
C LYS A 5 29.72 -21.80 -22.71
N VAL A 6 30.28 -20.92 -23.54
CA VAL A 6 31.13 -19.79 -23.13
C VAL A 6 30.32 -18.48 -23.03
N GLY A 7 29.11 -18.43 -23.59
CA GLY A 7 28.31 -17.18 -23.64
C GLY A 7 28.92 -16.12 -24.59
N LEU A 8 28.30 -14.93 -24.62
CA LEU A 8 28.78 -13.79 -25.37
C LEU A 8 30.02 -13.14 -24.72
N SER A 9 30.94 -12.63 -25.53
CA SER A 9 32.01 -11.82 -24.99
C SER A 9 31.51 -10.39 -24.66
N THR A 10 32.19 -9.71 -23.75
CA THR A 10 31.89 -8.31 -23.41
C THR A 10 31.85 -7.39 -24.63
N LYS A 11 32.63 -7.65 -25.67
CA LYS A 11 32.58 -6.92 -26.94
C LYS A 11 31.31 -7.17 -27.72
N ASP A 12 30.93 -8.44 -27.86
CA ASP A 12 29.67 -8.83 -28.57
C ASP A 12 28.45 -8.26 -27.91
N VAL A 13 28.43 -8.20 -26.56
CA VAL A 13 27.33 -7.59 -25.78
C VAL A 13 27.19 -6.09 -26.09
N ILE A 14 28.33 -5.36 -26.17
CA ILE A 14 28.30 -3.92 -26.50
C ILE A 14 27.81 -3.69 -27.94
N GLU A 15 28.20 -4.51 -28.89
CA GLU A 15 27.72 -4.42 -30.29
C GLU A 15 26.25 -4.78 -30.40
N ALA A 16 25.81 -5.84 -29.72
CA ALA A 16 24.42 -6.26 -29.70
C ALA A 16 23.53 -5.19 -29.08
N ARG A 17 23.96 -4.56 -27.93
CA ARG A 17 23.22 -3.46 -27.30
C ARG A 17 23.10 -2.23 -28.22
N LYS A 18 24.13 -1.87 -28.99
CA LYS A 18 24.05 -0.80 -29.98
C LYS A 18 23.09 -1.09 -31.11
N LYS A 19 22.95 -2.37 -31.48
CA LYS A 19 22.12 -2.80 -32.62
C LYS A 19 20.65 -3.00 -32.22
N TYR A 20 20.37 -3.62 -31.06
CA TYR A 20 19.05 -4.06 -30.66
C TYR A 20 18.43 -3.20 -29.53
N GLY A 21 19.22 -2.33 -28.88
CA GLY A 21 18.76 -1.53 -27.75
C GLY A 21 18.75 -2.28 -26.42
N GLU A 22 17.94 -1.80 -25.48
CA GLU A 22 17.73 -2.40 -24.17
C GLU A 22 16.47 -3.29 -24.18
N ASN A 23 16.44 -4.30 -23.30
CA ASN A 23 15.30 -5.20 -23.17
C ASN A 23 14.18 -4.54 -22.37
N GLU A 24 13.61 -3.48 -22.91
CA GLU A 24 12.48 -2.73 -22.36
C GLU A 24 11.41 -2.56 -23.44
N PHE A 25 10.15 -2.52 -23.02
CA PHE A 25 9.05 -2.19 -23.93
C PHE A 25 9.07 -0.70 -24.26
N THR A 26 8.86 -0.35 -25.52
CA THR A 26 8.71 1.05 -25.92
C THR A 26 7.50 1.64 -25.21
N LYS A 27 7.73 2.63 -24.38
CA LYS A 27 6.63 3.35 -23.70
C LYS A 27 5.67 3.90 -24.75
N ALA A 28 4.37 3.73 -24.52
CA ALA A 28 3.34 4.29 -25.38
C ALA A 28 3.66 5.78 -25.62
N LYS A 29 3.62 6.22 -26.89
CA LYS A 29 3.88 7.63 -27.25
C LYS A 29 2.96 8.50 -26.42
N GLU A 30 3.54 9.44 -25.67
CA GLU A 30 2.74 10.42 -24.92
C GLU A 30 1.74 11.07 -25.87
N ARG A 31 0.49 11.09 -25.48
CA ARG A 31 -0.56 11.76 -26.25
C ARG A 31 -0.14 13.21 -26.48
N PRO A 32 -0.33 13.77 -27.67
CA PRO A 32 -0.01 15.17 -27.91
C PRO A 32 -0.74 16.06 -26.91
N VAL A 33 -0.03 17.01 -26.31
CA VAL A 33 -0.54 17.91 -25.25
C VAL A 33 -1.90 18.56 -25.60
N TRP A 34 -2.12 18.88 -26.87
CA TRP A 34 -3.37 19.49 -27.34
C TRP A 34 -4.59 18.54 -27.27
N LEU A 35 -4.40 17.21 -27.41
CA LEU A 35 -5.49 16.22 -27.27
C LEU A 35 -5.96 16.10 -25.81
N ASP A 36 -5.03 16.14 -24.88
CA ASP A 36 -5.35 16.11 -23.46
C ASP A 36 -6.04 17.42 -23.03
N ILE A 37 -5.61 18.57 -23.55
CA ILE A 37 -6.30 19.83 -23.33
C ILE A 37 -7.74 19.75 -23.87
N LEU A 38 -7.92 19.19 -25.06
CA LEU A 38 -9.26 18.95 -25.62
C LEU A 38 -10.11 18.03 -24.74
N GLN A 39 -9.52 17.04 -24.11
CA GLN A 39 -10.22 16.15 -23.20
C GLN A 39 -10.68 16.85 -21.93
N VAL A 40 -9.83 17.71 -21.33
CA VAL A 40 -10.19 18.55 -20.19
C VAL A 40 -11.31 19.55 -20.58
N LEU A 41 -11.22 20.14 -21.76
CA LEU A 41 -12.25 21.07 -22.26
C LEU A 41 -13.61 20.39 -22.53
N LYS A 42 -13.64 19.07 -22.75
CA LYS A 42 -14.87 18.27 -22.88
C LYS A 42 -15.52 17.94 -21.54
N GLU A 43 -14.87 18.18 -20.42
CA GLU A 43 -15.49 18.00 -19.11
C GLU A 43 -16.73 18.90 -18.99
N PRO A 44 -17.86 18.40 -18.45
CA PRO A 44 -19.12 19.13 -18.42
C PRO A 44 -19.02 20.54 -17.82
N LEU A 45 -18.18 20.69 -16.81
CA LEU A 45 -17.96 21.94 -16.12
C LEU A 45 -17.17 22.95 -16.95
N MET A 46 -16.07 22.50 -17.58
CA MET A 46 -15.28 23.34 -18.50
C MET A 46 -16.13 23.79 -19.70
N MET A 47 -16.99 22.92 -20.20
CA MET A 47 -17.98 23.27 -21.24
C MET A 47 -18.94 24.39 -20.79
N ILE A 48 -19.47 24.28 -19.55
CA ILE A 48 -20.36 25.33 -18.99
C ILE A 48 -19.60 26.64 -18.88
N LEU A 49 -18.37 26.66 -18.39
CA LEU A 49 -17.52 27.84 -18.28
C LEU A 49 -17.21 28.45 -19.64
N LEU A 50 -16.87 27.64 -20.64
CA LEU A 50 -16.61 28.11 -22.00
C LEU A 50 -17.88 28.72 -22.63
N ILE A 51 -19.04 28.10 -22.44
CA ILE A 51 -20.33 28.60 -22.90
C ILE A 51 -20.64 29.94 -22.19
N ALA A 52 -20.45 30.00 -20.88
CA ALA A 52 -20.68 31.23 -20.10
C ALA A 52 -19.75 32.36 -20.52
N GLY A 53 -18.44 32.08 -20.71
CA GLY A 53 -17.46 33.02 -21.20
C GLY A 53 -17.83 33.54 -22.61
N GLY A 54 -18.20 32.63 -23.51
CA GLY A 54 -18.67 32.99 -24.86
C GLY A 54 -19.93 33.85 -24.85
N LEU A 55 -20.90 33.50 -24.00
CA LEU A 55 -22.11 34.30 -23.82
C LEU A 55 -21.80 35.68 -23.23
N SER A 56 -20.86 35.78 -22.27
CA SER A 56 -20.41 37.09 -21.73
C SER A 56 -19.83 37.97 -22.82
N PHE A 57 -19.05 37.42 -23.77
CA PHE A 57 -18.56 38.16 -24.93
C PHE A 57 -19.69 38.64 -25.85
N LEU A 58 -20.66 37.78 -26.18
CA LEU A 58 -21.79 38.12 -27.04
C LEU A 58 -22.65 39.24 -26.45
N VAL A 59 -22.68 39.32 -25.13
CA VAL A 59 -23.50 40.32 -24.41
C VAL A 59 -22.73 41.60 -24.08
N GLY A 60 -21.44 41.72 -24.51
CA GLY A 60 -20.61 42.91 -24.34
C GLY A 60 -19.88 43.02 -22.99
N GLU A 61 -19.90 41.95 -22.12
CA GLU A 61 -19.14 41.92 -20.87
C GLU A 61 -17.77 41.29 -21.11
N TYR A 62 -16.92 42.04 -21.80
CA TYR A 62 -15.58 41.56 -22.19
C TYR A 62 -14.69 41.22 -20.99
N GLN A 63 -14.82 41.97 -19.88
CA GLN A 63 -14.01 41.73 -18.69
C GLN A 63 -14.31 40.38 -18.03
N ASP A 64 -15.61 40.06 -17.84
CA ASP A 64 -16.05 38.79 -17.27
C ASP A 64 -15.69 37.62 -18.21
N GLY A 65 -15.92 37.80 -19.53
CA GLY A 65 -15.56 36.81 -20.53
C GLY A 65 -14.06 36.48 -20.54
N ILE A 66 -13.18 37.48 -20.56
CA ILE A 66 -11.73 37.34 -20.48
C ILE A 66 -11.34 36.69 -19.16
N GLY A 67 -11.93 37.11 -18.04
CA GLY A 67 -11.67 36.53 -16.71
C GLY A 67 -11.98 35.03 -16.65
N ILE A 68 -13.12 34.62 -17.21
CA ILE A 68 -13.50 33.20 -17.29
C ILE A 68 -12.50 32.40 -18.14
N PHE A 69 -12.12 32.93 -19.32
CA PHE A 69 -11.12 32.24 -20.17
C PHE A 69 -9.74 32.13 -19.51
N ILE A 70 -9.28 33.19 -18.82
CA ILE A 70 -8.02 33.15 -18.06
C ILE A 70 -8.12 32.14 -16.92
N ALA A 71 -9.23 32.06 -16.22
CA ALA A 71 -9.42 31.08 -15.13
C ALA A 71 -9.41 29.65 -15.66
N VAL A 72 -10.08 29.38 -16.78
CA VAL A 72 -10.03 28.08 -17.47
C VAL A 72 -8.58 27.74 -17.85
N LEU A 73 -7.86 28.69 -18.44
CA LEU A 73 -6.45 28.47 -18.81
C LEU A 73 -5.55 28.21 -17.60
N LEU A 74 -5.72 28.98 -16.52
CA LEU A 74 -4.99 28.74 -15.26
C LEU A 74 -5.32 27.38 -14.65
N GLY A 75 -6.58 26.99 -14.64
CA GLY A 75 -7.01 25.66 -14.19
C GLY A 75 -6.33 24.52 -14.97
N ILE A 76 -6.27 24.65 -16.30
CA ILE A 76 -5.57 23.70 -17.19
C ILE A 76 -4.06 23.67 -16.87
N ILE A 77 -3.42 24.83 -16.73
CA ILE A 77 -1.98 24.93 -16.44
C ILE A 77 -1.66 24.31 -15.08
N ILE A 78 -2.41 24.66 -14.04
CA ILE A 78 -2.21 24.11 -12.69
C ILE A 78 -2.45 22.60 -12.69
N GLY A 79 -3.52 22.13 -13.33
CA GLY A 79 -3.81 20.71 -13.49
C GLY A 79 -2.63 19.95 -14.13
N ARG A 80 -2.11 20.48 -15.24
CA ARG A 80 -0.96 19.90 -15.96
C ARG A 80 0.33 19.90 -15.17
N LEU A 81 0.69 20.99 -14.52
CA LEU A 81 1.89 21.08 -13.69
C LEU A 81 1.84 20.05 -12.55
N THR A 82 0.66 19.83 -12.03
CA THR A 82 0.42 18.93 -10.91
C THR A 82 0.43 17.47 -11.34
N GLU A 83 -0.21 17.16 -12.46
CA GLU A 83 -0.24 15.84 -13.08
C GLU A 83 1.17 15.41 -13.54
N GLY A 84 1.93 16.30 -14.17
CA GLY A 84 3.30 16.04 -14.60
C GLY A 84 4.24 15.72 -13.45
N ARG A 85 4.09 16.36 -12.28
CA ARG A 85 4.85 16.02 -11.06
C ARG A 85 4.45 14.66 -10.49
N SER A 86 3.16 14.35 -10.49
CA SER A 86 2.63 13.06 -10.03
C SER A 86 3.13 11.92 -10.93
N LYS A 87 3.10 12.11 -12.26
CA LYS A 87 3.58 11.12 -13.24
C LYS A 87 5.09 10.85 -13.09
N LYS A 88 5.92 11.90 -12.95
CA LYS A 88 7.36 11.75 -12.70
C LYS A 88 7.68 11.01 -11.40
N ALA A 89 6.91 11.24 -10.35
CA ALA A 89 7.07 10.54 -9.08
C ALA A 89 6.71 9.05 -9.21
N ALA A 90 5.66 8.72 -9.94
CA ALA A 90 5.25 7.35 -10.24
C ALA A 90 6.26 6.63 -11.15
N GLU A 91 6.80 7.30 -12.18
CA GLU A 91 7.83 6.75 -13.07
C GLU A 91 9.16 6.48 -12.35
N ALA A 92 9.59 7.37 -11.45
CA ALA A 92 10.77 7.15 -10.64
C ALA A 92 10.62 5.91 -9.73
N LEU A 93 9.39 5.66 -9.26
CA LEU A 93 9.06 4.48 -8.45
C LEU A 93 9.03 3.20 -9.30
N SER A 94 8.45 3.27 -10.50
CA SER A 94 8.40 2.15 -11.47
C SER A 94 9.80 1.68 -11.86
N LYS A 95 10.73 2.59 -12.12
CA LYS A 95 12.13 2.25 -12.41
C LYS A 95 12.80 1.45 -11.31
N THR A 96 12.50 1.72 -10.05
CA THR A 96 13.03 0.95 -8.91
C THR A 96 12.46 -0.48 -8.84
N LEU A 97 11.29 -0.72 -9.48
CA LEU A 97 10.65 -2.04 -9.58
C LEU A 97 11.21 -2.89 -10.72
N GLU A 98 11.75 -2.25 -11.76
CA GLU A 98 12.26 -2.91 -12.97
C GLU A 98 13.68 -3.48 -12.81
N ASP A 99 14.37 -3.27 -11.67
CA ASP A 99 15.72 -3.76 -11.35
C ASP A 99 15.78 -5.29 -11.09
N THR A 100 15.07 -6.07 -11.91
CA THR A 100 15.10 -7.54 -11.85
C THR A 100 16.41 -8.05 -12.44
N ARG A 101 17.15 -8.87 -11.68
CA ARG A 101 18.41 -9.47 -12.12
C ARG A 101 18.22 -10.89 -12.59
N THR A 102 18.96 -11.25 -13.62
CA THR A 102 18.94 -12.58 -14.27
C THR A 102 20.37 -13.14 -14.34
N LEU A 103 20.50 -14.46 -14.12
CA LEU A 103 21.77 -15.15 -14.18
C LEU A 103 22.13 -15.51 -15.61
N VAL A 104 23.16 -14.88 -16.16
CA VAL A 104 23.66 -15.14 -17.53
C VAL A 104 25.07 -15.69 -17.52
N VAL A 105 25.46 -16.34 -18.62
CA VAL A 105 26.85 -16.72 -18.86
C VAL A 105 27.46 -15.77 -19.89
N ARG A 106 28.48 -14.99 -19.49
CA ARG A 106 29.27 -14.12 -20.37
C ARG A 106 30.75 -14.37 -20.13
N ASP A 107 31.54 -14.36 -21.15
CA ASP A 107 32.99 -14.68 -21.07
C ASP A 107 33.34 -15.99 -20.33
N GLY A 108 32.42 -16.99 -20.36
CA GLY A 108 32.56 -18.26 -19.66
C GLY A 108 32.25 -18.22 -18.15
N VAL A 109 31.86 -17.05 -17.60
CA VAL A 109 31.56 -16.87 -16.17
C VAL A 109 30.07 -16.60 -15.99
N LYS A 110 29.50 -17.12 -14.90
CA LYS A 110 28.12 -16.81 -14.49
C LYS A 110 28.09 -15.44 -13.82
N VAL A 111 27.32 -14.51 -14.38
CA VAL A 111 27.18 -13.12 -13.91
C VAL A 111 25.71 -12.78 -13.75
N GLN A 112 25.35 -12.05 -12.71
CA GLN A 112 24.01 -11.47 -12.57
C GLN A 112 23.96 -10.12 -13.28
N VAL A 113 23.08 -9.99 -14.28
CA VAL A 113 22.83 -8.76 -15.02
C VAL A 113 21.38 -8.30 -14.83
N LEU A 114 21.12 -7.00 -15.05
CA LEU A 114 19.75 -6.49 -15.06
C LEU A 114 19.00 -7.06 -16.27
N LYS A 115 17.70 -7.30 -16.11
CA LYS A 115 16.83 -7.76 -17.20
C LYS A 115 16.91 -6.82 -18.41
N SER A 116 16.97 -5.52 -18.19
CA SER A 116 17.13 -4.48 -19.23
C SER A 116 18.44 -4.59 -20.00
N GLU A 117 19.47 -5.20 -19.42
CA GLU A 117 20.81 -5.34 -20.02
C GLU A 117 20.98 -6.59 -20.89
N LEU A 118 19.93 -7.42 -21.00
CA LEU A 118 19.95 -8.61 -21.85
C LEU A 118 19.98 -8.24 -23.33
N VAL A 119 20.72 -9.04 -24.09
CA VAL A 119 20.83 -8.89 -25.54
C VAL A 119 20.58 -10.22 -26.24
N PRO A 120 20.12 -10.21 -27.52
CA PRO A 120 20.01 -11.42 -28.29
C PRO A 120 21.35 -12.16 -28.38
N GLY A 121 21.32 -13.48 -28.09
CA GLY A 121 22.50 -14.33 -27.99
C GLY A 121 22.96 -14.62 -26.56
N ASP A 122 22.49 -13.92 -25.55
CA ASP A 122 22.77 -14.23 -24.14
C ASP A 122 22.28 -15.63 -23.76
N ILE A 123 23.04 -16.30 -22.89
CA ILE A 123 22.72 -17.61 -22.33
C ILE A 123 22.24 -17.41 -20.89
N VAL A 124 20.98 -17.74 -20.61
CA VAL A 124 20.31 -17.52 -19.35
C VAL A 124 20.06 -18.84 -18.65
N HIS A 125 20.34 -18.91 -17.35
CA HIS A 125 19.96 -20.03 -16.50
C HIS A 125 18.59 -19.78 -15.88
N LEU A 126 17.72 -20.78 -15.94
CA LEU A 126 16.36 -20.75 -15.42
C LEU A 126 16.18 -21.79 -14.32
N SER A 127 15.49 -21.38 -13.25
CA SER A 127 15.12 -22.21 -12.10
C SER A 127 13.61 -22.11 -11.84
N PRO A 128 13.00 -23.03 -11.11
CA PRO A 128 11.58 -22.96 -10.78
C PRO A 128 11.26 -21.65 -10.05
N GLY A 129 10.23 -20.94 -10.54
CA GLY A 129 9.84 -19.64 -10.02
C GLY A 129 10.45 -18.44 -10.72
N ASP A 130 11.40 -18.65 -11.63
CA ASP A 130 11.93 -17.56 -12.45
C ASP A 130 10.93 -17.18 -13.54
N MET A 131 10.86 -15.88 -13.84
CA MET A 131 10.19 -15.38 -15.03
C MET A 131 11.19 -15.38 -16.19
N ILE A 132 10.78 -15.91 -17.33
CA ILE A 132 11.61 -15.89 -18.54
C ILE A 132 11.79 -14.43 -18.97
N PRO A 133 13.02 -13.92 -19.04
CA PRO A 133 13.26 -12.48 -19.16
C PRO A 133 13.04 -11.91 -20.57
N ALA A 134 13.11 -12.76 -21.60
CA ALA A 134 12.94 -12.41 -23.01
C ALA A 134 12.69 -13.67 -23.83
N ASP A 135 12.28 -13.57 -25.10
CA ASP A 135 12.03 -14.73 -25.93
C ASP A 135 13.33 -15.44 -26.34
N GLY A 136 13.27 -16.77 -26.38
CA GLY A 136 14.43 -17.59 -26.71
C GLY A 136 14.07 -19.02 -27.06
N PHE A 137 15.08 -19.88 -27.09
CA PHE A 137 14.91 -21.32 -27.22
C PHE A 137 15.76 -22.09 -26.20
N VAL A 138 15.29 -23.25 -25.82
CA VAL A 138 15.92 -24.13 -24.83
C VAL A 138 17.19 -24.74 -25.39
N VAL A 139 18.33 -24.53 -24.73
CA VAL A 139 19.63 -25.14 -25.04
C VAL A 139 19.84 -26.43 -24.25
N GLU A 140 19.42 -26.42 -22.97
CA GLU A 140 19.53 -27.55 -22.06
C GLU A 140 18.27 -27.60 -21.19
N SER A 141 17.69 -28.78 -21.01
CA SER A 141 16.45 -28.99 -20.24
C SER A 141 16.65 -30.14 -19.26
N HIS A 142 16.28 -29.88 -18.00
CA HIS A 142 16.16 -30.89 -16.95
C HIS A 142 14.72 -30.86 -16.43
N ASN A 143 13.80 -31.51 -17.13
CA ASN A 143 12.36 -31.50 -16.86
C ASN A 143 11.78 -30.07 -16.81
N LEU A 144 12.29 -29.18 -17.66
CA LEU A 144 11.83 -27.79 -17.71
C LEU A 144 10.40 -27.73 -18.23
N ALA A 145 9.50 -27.17 -17.43
CA ALA A 145 8.12 -26.87 -17.82
C ALA A 145 7.79 -25.39 -17.54
N THR A 146 7.12 -24.76 -18.49
CA THR A 146 6.72 -23.34 -18.41
C THR A 146 5.21 -23.19 -18.35
N ARG A 147 4.74 -22.15 -17.64
CA ARG A 147 3.35 -21.72 -17.67
C ARG A 147 3.21 -20.53 -18.59
N GLU A 148 2.35 -20.67 -19.57
CA GLU A 148 2.17 -19.70 -20.66
C GLU A 148 0.79 -19.03 -20.63
N ASP A 149 0.14 -19.05 -19.47
CA ASP A 149 -1.20 -18.50 -19.24
C ASP A 149 -1.33 -17.01 -19.62
N MET A 150 -0.24 -16.23 -19.50
CA MET A 150 -0.23 -14.82 -19.92
C MET A 150 -0.28 -14.64 -21.44
N LEU A 151 0.14 -15.64 -22.22
CA LEU A 151 0.13 -15.61 -23.69
C LEU A 151 -1.06 -16.37 -24.28
N THR A 152 -1.36 -17.54 -23.74
CA THR A 152 -2.35 -18.47 -24.30
C THR A 152 -3.69 -18.42 -23.60
N GLY A 153 -3.74 -17.90 -22.38
CA GLY A 153 -4.91 -17.95 -21.49
C GLY A 153 -5.12 -19.32 -20.82
N GLU A 154 -4.29 -20.31 -21.10
CA GLU A 154 -4.38 -21.66 -20.54
C GLU A 154 -3.37 -21.81 -19.39
N SER A 155 -3.82 -22.34 -18.24
CA SER A 155 -3.00 -22.45 -17.02
C SER A 155 -2.17 -23.74 -16.95
N ASP A 156 -2.23 -24.59 -17.96
CA ASP A 156 -1.51 -25.86 -18.00
C ASP A 156 0.00 -25.64 -18.18
N GLN A 157 0.80 -26.51 -17.55
CA GLN A 157 2.25 -26.48 -17.73
C GLN A 157 2.62 -27.12 -19.08
N VAL A 158 3.47 -26.44 -19.84
CA VAL A 158 4.00 -26.90 -21.12
C VAL A 158 5.44 -27.37 -20.94
N GLU A 159 5.67 -28.67 -21.14
CA GLU A 159 7.03 -29.23 -21.08
C GLU A 159 7.88 -28.68 -22.24
N LYS A 160 9.11 -28.25 -21.93
CA LYS A 160 10.04 -27.64 -22.87
C LYS A 160 11.24 -28.54 -23.11
N LEU A 161 11.24 -29.16 -24.27
CA LEU A 161 12.37 -29.96 -24.76
C LEU A 161 13.47 -29.06 -25.35
N ILE A 162 14.64 -29.64 -25.60
CA ILE A 162 15.76 -28.93 -26.25
C ILE A 162 15.27 -28.38 -27.60
N SER A 163 15.63 -27.13 -27.89
CA SER A 163 15.20 -26.33 -29.06
C SER A 163 13.73 -25.90 -29.05
N ALA A 164 12.96 -26.16 -27.99
CA ALA A 164 11.61 -25.62 -27.85
C ALA A 164 11.66 -24.09 -27.65
N PRO A 165 10.72 -23.34 -28.21
CA PRO A 165 10.62 -21.92 -27.96
C PRO A 165 10.14 -21.64 -26.54
N VAL A 166 10.70 -20.58 -25.92
CA VAL A 166 10.25 -20.03 -24.64
C VAL A 166 9.99 -18.54 -24.82
N PHE A 167 9.02 -18.02 -24.12
CA PHE A 167 8.50 -16.68 -24.34
C PHE A 167 8.76 -15.80 -23.11
N GLY A 168 9.21 -14.58 -23.35
CA GLY A 168 9.41 -13.56 -22.31
C GLY A 168 8.11 -13.25 -21.58
N GLY A 169 8.21 -13.13 -20.24
CA GLY A 169 7.05 -12.88 -19.39
C GLY A 169 6.33 -14.15 -18.92
N THR A 170 6.66 -15.33 -19.47
CA THR A 170 6.14 -16.61 -18.99
C THR A 170 6.95 -17.16 -17.83
N LEU A 171 6.43 -18.16 -17.14
CA LEU A 171 6.93 -18.62 -15.86
C LEU A 171 7.54 -20.01 -15.95
N VAL A 172 8.67 -20.23 -15.27
CA VAL A 172 9.19 -21.57 -15.05
C VAL A 172 8.42 -22.22 -13.88
N GLY A 173 7.59 -23.21 -14.21
CA GLY A 173 6.79 -23.96 -13.25
C GLY A 173 7.57 -25.06 -12.54
N GLU A 174 8.28 -25.90 -13.33
CA GLU A 174 9.05 -27.05 -12.85
C GLU A 174 10.36 -27.20 -13.61
N GLY A 175 11.31 -27.94 -13.02
CA GLY A 175 12.59 -28.26 -13.61
C GLY A 175 13.55 -27.07 -13.73
N THR A 176 14.70 -27.29 -14.35
CA THR A 176 15.72 -26.26 -14.62
C THR A 176 16.14 -26.32 -16.07
N GLY A 177 16.57 -25.20 -16.63
CA GLY A 177 17.01 -25.14 -18.02
C GLY A 177 17.98 -24.02 -18.32
N ILE A 178 18.59 -24.13 -19.48
CA ILE A 178 19.43 -23.08 -20.06
C ILE A 178 18.77 -22.67 -21.36
N ILE A 179 18.53 -21.38 -21.54
CA ILE A 179 17.96 -20.80 -22.76
C ILE A 179 18.93 -19.86 -23.41
N GLN A 180 18.81 -19.71 -24.74
CA GLN A 180 19.48 -18.66 -25.50
C GLN A 180 18.45 -17.64 -25.97
N ILE A 181 18.69 -16.37 -25.67
CA ILE A 181 17.82 -15.25 -26.02
C ILE A 181 17.86 -15.01 -27.53
N THR A 182 16.70 -14.82 -28.15
CA THR A 182 16.54 -14.52 -29.60
C THR A 182 15.91 -13.17 -29.88
N ALA A 183 14.94 -12.74 -29.07
CA ALA A 183 14.27 -11.45 -29.19
C ALA A 183 14.13 -10.77 -27.85
N ILE A 184 14.21 -9.43 -27.83
CA ILE A 184 14.13 -8.59 -26.62
C ILE A 184 13.10 -7.46 -26.83
N GLY A 185 12.61 -6.90 -25.74
CA GLY A 185 11.73 -5.73 -25.74
C GLY A 185 10.48 -5.92 -26.62
N ASP A 186 10.22 -4.96 -27.46
CA ASP A 186 9.06 -4.92 -28.36
C ASP A 186 9.02 -6.04 -29.42
N GLU A 187 10.15 -6.71 -29.68
CA GLU A 187 10.22 -7.82 -30.64
C GLU A 187 9.80 -9.16 -30.01
N THR A 188 9.62 -9.22 -28.69
CA THR A 188 9.07 -10.41 -28.01
C THR A 188 7.58 -10.59 -28.29
N ALA A 189 7.10 -11.81 -28.14
CA ALA A 189 5.66 -12.12 -28.27
C ALA A 189 4.81 -11.24 -27.36
N MET A 190 5.28 -11.04 -26.12
CA MET A 190 4.62 -10.17 -25.13
C MET A 190 4.70 -8.69 -25.51
N GLY A 191 5.82 -8.23 -26.11
CA GLY A 191 5.99 -6.87 -26.58
C GLY A 191 5.03 -6.53 -27.72
N GLN A 192 4.75 -7.47 -28.61
CA GLN A 192 3.77 -7.28 -29.69
C GLN A 192 2.35 -7.13 -29.14
N ILE A 193 1.95 -7.93 -28.14
CA ILE A 193 0.67 -7.82 -27.45
C ILE A 193 0.58 -6.49 -26.68
N ALA A 194 1.64 -6.08 -26.00
CA ALA A 194 1.67 -4.84 -25.20
C ALA A 194 1.48 -3.57 -26.05
N ARG A 195 1.91 -3.58 -27.32
CA ARG A 195 1.68 -2.47 -28.26
C ARG A 195 0.22 -2.24 -28.59
N ASP A 196 -0.58 -3.30 -28.62
CA ASP A 196 -1.99 -3.26 -29.02
C ASP A 196 -2.92 -2.97 -27.83
N LEU A 197 -2.41 -3.04 -26.60
CA LEU A 197 -3.15 -2.74 -25.37
C LEU A 197 -2.94 -1.28 -24.98
N ASP A 198 -3.91 -0.42 -25.34
CA ASP A 198 -4.02 0.96 -24.79
C ASP A 198 -4.42 0.82 -23.31
N GLN A 199 -3.46 0.82 -22.41
CA GLN A 199 -3.71 0.66 -20.97
C GLN A 199 -4.38 1.95 -20.43
N GLU A 200 -5.71 1.96 -20.40
CA GLU A 200 -6.44 2.95 -19.59
C GLU A 200 -6.11 2.73 -18.12
N GLU A 201 -5.57 3.77 -17.47
CA GLU A 201 -5.33 3.74 -16.03
C GLU A 201 -6.63 3.50 -15.26
N SER A 202 -6.70 2.44 -14.46
CA SER A 202 -7.85 2.14 -13.62
C SER A 202 -8.05 3.22 -12.54
N MET A 203 -9.31 3.59 -12.26
CA MET A 203 -9.63 4.54 -11.20
C MET A 203 -9.68 3.85 -9.84
N THR A 204 -9.11 4.48 -8.82
CA THR A 204 -9.18 3.95 -7.45
C THR A 204 -10.63 3.99 -6.90
N PRO A 205 -10.98 3.11 -5.93
CA PRO A 205 -12.30 3.13 -5.30
C PRO A 205 -12.69 4.51 -4.73
N LEU A 206 -11.71 5.25 -4.21
CA LEU A 206 -11.90 6.60 -3.71
C LEU A 206 -12.23 7.59 -4.83
N GLN A 207 -11.48 7.54 -5.94
CA GLN A 207 -11.76 8.37 -7.11
C GLN A 207 -13.18 8.15 -7.64
N ILE A 208 -13.63 6.88 -7.72
CA ILE A 208 -14.99 6.54 -8.13
C ILE A 208 -16.04 7.12 -7.16
N LYS A 209 -15.82 6.98 -5.83
CA LYS A 209 -16.72 7.54 -4.82
C LYS A 209 -16.77 9.07 -4.87
N LEU A 210 -15.62 9.72 -5.08
CA LEU A 210 -15.51 11.16 -5.16
C LEU A 210 -16.14 11.70 -6.45
N GLY A 211 -15.94 11.03 -7.57
CA GLY A 211 -16.63 11.37 -8.83
C GLY A 211 -18.16 11.31 -8.68
N LYS A 212 -18.69 10.26 -8.02
CA LYS A 212 -20.13 10.17 -7.70
C LYS A 212 -20.62 11.28 -6.76
N LEU A 213 -19.79 11.66 -5.78
CA LEU A 213 -20.10 12.75 -4.85
C LEU A 213 -20.12 14.10 -5.60
N GLY A 214 -19.09 14.38 -6.40
CA GLY A 214 -19.00 15.60 -7.22
C GLY A 214 -20.18 15.71 -8.18
N GLY A 215 -20.52 14.62 -8.88
CA GLY A 215 -21.69 14.60 -9.76
C GLY A 215 -23.01 14.90 -9.05
N LYS A 216 -23.23 14.36 -7.84
CA LYS A 216 -24.43 14.67 -7.03
C LYS A 216 -24.47 16.14 -6.61
N ILE A 217 -23.34 16.69 -6.16
CA ILE A 217 -23.23 18.09 -5.77
C ILE A 217 -23.54 18.99 -6.99
N SER A 218 -22.89 18.72 -8.13
CA SER A 218 -23.11 19.44 -9.37
C SER A 218 -24.59 19.42 -9.81
N THR A 219 -25.23 18.25 -9.78
CA THR A 219 -26.65 18.13 -10.15
C THR A 219 -27.55 18.95 -9.22
N ILE A 220 -27.37 18.86 -7.90
CA ILE A 220 -28.17 19.62 -6.91
C ILE A 220 -27.95 21.10 -7.09
N SER A 221 -26.73 21.56 -7.21
CA SER A 221 -26.37 22.96 -7.33
C SER A 221 -26.87 23.56 -8.65
N SER A 222 -26.72 22.85 -9.76
CA SER A 222 -27.29 23.29 -11.05
C SER A 222 -28.81 23.39 -11.00
N SER A 223 -29.48 22.42 -10.36
CA SER A 223 -30.94 22.45 -10.20
C SER A 223 -31.40 23.68 -9.41
N ILE A 224 -30.71 24.00 -8.30
CA ILE A 224 -31.02 25.18 -7.49
C ILE A 224 -30.71 26.47 -8.26
N ALA A 225 -29.59 26.52 -9.00
CA ALA A 225 -29.23 27.66 -9.81
C ALA A 225 -30.27 27.91 -10.91
N PHE A 226 -30.77 26.88 -11.58
CA PHE A 226 -31.84 26.99 -12.55
C PHE A 226 -33.18 27.48 -11.93
N MET A 227 -33.53 26.97 -10.74
CA MET A 227 -34.71 27.47 -10.02
C MET A 227 -34.57 28.95 -9.64
N LEU A 228 -33.39 29.35 -9.18
CA LEU A 228 -33.11 30.74 -8.85
C LEU A 228 -33.16 31.63 -10.10
N PHE A 229 -32.61 31.17 -11.22
CA PHE A 229 -32.73 31.86 -12.50
C PHE A 229 -34.18 32.08 -12.89
N GLY A 230 -34.99 31.05 -12.85
CA GLY A 230 -36.43 31.18 -13.12
C GLY A 230 -37.14 32.16 -12.18
N TYR A 231 -36.79 32.12 -10.88
CA TYR A 231 -37.30 33.09 -9.90
C TYR A 231 -36.89 34.55 -10.21
N MET A 232 -35.59 34.75 -10.53
CA MET A 232 -35.09 36.10 -10.88
C MET A 232 -35.74 36.63 -12.17
N VAL A 233 -35.83 35.78 -13.19
CA VAL A 233 -36.52 36.15 -14.45
C VAL A 233 -38.00 36.51 -14.19
N TRP A 234 -38.68 35.72 -13.34
CA TRP A 234 -40.07 36.01 -12.93
C TRP A 234 -40.20 37.37 -12.21
N GLN A 235 -39.29 37.68 -11.26
CA GLN A 235 -39.23 38.97 -10.60
C GLN A 235 -39.01 40.16 -11.59
N ILE A 236 -38.07 39.95 -12.55
CA ILE A 236 -37.76 40.96 -13.57
C ILE A 236 -38.99 41.24 -14.46
N LEU A 237 -39.70 40.19 -14.87
CA LEU A 237 -40.91 40.31 -15.69
C LEU A 237 -42.04 41.02 -14.92
N GLN A 238 -42.23 40.72 -13.64
CA GLN A 238 -43.20 41.42 -12.81
C GLN A 238 -42.85 42.90 -12.60
N ALA A 239 -41.59 43.21 -12.31
CA ALA A 239 -41.13 44.56 -12.08
C ALA A 239 -41.21 45.42 -13.37
N SER A 240 -41.01 44.85 -14.54
CA SER A 240 -41.07 45.52 -15.84
C SER A 240 -42.51 45.66 -16.39
N GLN A 241 -43.51 45.12 -15.70
CA GLN A 241 -44.92 45.08 -16.16
C GLN A 241 -45.10 44.49 -17.57
N LEU A 242 -44.14 43.71 -18.04
CA LEU A 242 -44.18 43.01 -19.33
C LEU A 242 -45.16 41.82 -19.27
N SER A 243 -46.27 41.96 -19.98
CA SER A 243 -47.14 40.84 -20.32
C SER A 243 -46.96 40.46 -21.77
N PHE A 244 -46.73 39.12 -22.00
CA PHE A 244 -46.72 38.61 -23.38
C PHE A 244 -48.20 38.60 -23.90
N ASP A 245 -48.50 39.38 -24.86
CA ASP A 245 -49.79 39.37 -25.49
C ASP A 245 -49.81 38.42 -26.67
N PHE A 246 -50.53 37.34 -26.52
CA PHE A 246 -50.68 36.29 -27.52
C PHE A 246 -51.93 36.45 -28.38
N SER A 247 -52.60 37.59 -28.26
CA SER A 247 -53.85 37.88 -28.99
C SER A 247 -53.64 38.03 -30.50
N SER A 248 -52.50 38.52 -30.93
CA SER A 248 -52.10 38.60 -32.33
C SER A 248 -50.58 38.43 -32.50
N GLY A 249 -50.14 38.07 -33.71
CA GLY A 249 -48.71 37.94 -34.01
C GLY A 249 -47.98 39.27 -33.92
N THR A 250 -48.63 40.39 -34.17
CA THR A 250 -48.08 41.77 -34.03
C THR A 250 -47.91 42.14 -32.56
N ALA A 251 -48.89 41.81 -31.71
CA ALA A 251 -48.82 42.05 -30.25
C ALA A 251 -47.73 41.19 -29.59
N PHE A 252 -47.60 39.96 -30.05
CA PHE A 252 -46.52 39.10 -29.59
C PHE A 252 -45.14 39.69 -29.97
N TRP A 253 -44.91 40.09 -31.23
CA TRP A 253 -43.65 40.73 -31.66
C TRP A 253 -43.36 42.06 -30.98
N GLN A 254 -44.36 42.86 -30.65
CA GLN A 254 -44.19 44.08 -29.82
C GLN A 254 -43.78 43.75 -28.39
N SER A 255 -44.33 42.68 -27.81
CA SER A 255 -43.92 42.16 -26.48
C SER A 255 -42.46 41.68 -26.51
N VAL A 256 -42.04 40.97 -27.58
CA VAL A 256 -40.66 40.50 -27.76
C VAL A 256 -39.69 41.68 -28.00
N THR A 257 -40.07 42.74 -28.71
CA THR A 257 -39.19 43.90 -28.91
C THR A 257 -39.01 44.69 -27.61
N ASN A 258 -40.01 44.73 -26.74
CA ASN A 258 -39.89 45.34 -25.41
C ASN A 258 -38.96 44.54 -24.48
N MET A 259 -38.65 43.30 -24.80
CA MET A 259 -37.61 42.50 -24.08
C MET A 259 -36.23 43.15 -24.14
N ASN A 260 -35.91 43.99 -25.09
CA ASN A 260 -34.64 44.73 -25.12
C ASN A 260 -34.41 45.57 -23.86
N ILE A 261 -35.48 46.02 -23.17
CA ILE A 261 -35.39 46.72 -21.90
C ILE A 261 -35.06 45.79 -20.73
N VAL A 262 -35.52 44.54 -20.84
CA VAL A 262 -35.39 43.53 -19.80
C VAL A 262 -34.11 42.70 -19.94
N PHE A 263 -33.57 42.66 -21.16
CA PHE A 263 -32.41 41.86 -21.51
C PHE A 263 -31.18 42.08 -20.61
N PRO A 264 -30.79 43.34 -20.22
CA PRO A 264 -29.67 43.58 -19.31
C PRO A 264 -29.86 42.93 -17.93
N SER A 265 -31.12 42.96 -17.42
CA SER A 265 -31.44 42.37 -16.12
C SER A 265 -31.45 40.81 -16.17
N VAL A 266 -31.99 40.22 -17.24
CA VAL A 266 -31.94 38.75 -17.47
C VAL A 266 -30.50 38.26 -17.66
N LYS A 267 -29.67 39.04 -18.34
CA LYS A 267 -28.23 38.83 -18.46
C LYS A 267 -27.57 38.74 -17.09
N THR A 268 -27.82 39.72 -16.22
CA THR A 268 -27.28 39.71 -14.86
C THR A 268 -27.74 38.49 -14.10
N ALA A 269 -29.02 38.12 -14.21
CA ALA A 269 -29.54 36.88 -13.61
C ALA A 269 -28.82 35.63 -14.12
N PHE A 270 -28.51 35.55 -15.39
CA PHE A 270 -27.77 34.46 -16.00
C PHE A 270 -26.32 34.36 -15.45
N ILE A 271 -25.61 35.52 -15.41
CA ILE A 271 -24.22 35.57 -14.85
C ILE A 271 -24.20 35.12 -13.39
N VAL A 272 -25.19 35.54 -12.59
CA VAL A 272 -25.35 35.06 -11.20
C VAL A 272 -25.46 33.52 -11.13
N CYS A 273 -26.29 32.95 -11.99
CA CYS A 273 -26.52 31.50 -11.99
C CYS A 273 -25.28 30.73 -12.46
N VAL A 274 -24.55 31.24 -13.43
CA VAL A 274 -23.26 30.69 -13.83
C VAL A 274 -22.28 30.77 -12.68
N GLY A 275 -22.16 31.91 -12.01
CA GLY A 275 -21.30 32.05 -10.83
C GLY A 275 -21.63 31.07 -9.71
N LEU A 276 -22.93 30.83 -9.47
CA LEU A 276 -23.39 29.83 -8.51
C LEU A 276 -22.99 28.39 -8.88
N ILE A 277 -23.14 28.02 -10.15
CA ILE A 277 -22.74 26.67 -10.61
C ILE A 277 -21.22 26.49 -10.42
N VAL A 278 -20.44 27.49 -10.81
CA VAL A 278 -18.98 27.50 -10.66
C VAL A 278 -18.58 27.40 -9.19
N ALA A 279 -19.19 28.19 -8.31
CA ALA A 279 -18.88 28.18 -6.87
C ALA A 279 -19.22 26.86 -6.18
N ALA A 280 -20.13 26.07 -6.72
CA ALA A 280 -20.64 24.86 -6.09
C ALA A 280 -19.83 23.59 -6.45
N VAL A 281 -19.10 23.60 -7.55
CA VAL A 281 -18.43 22.39 -8.05
C VAL A 281 -16.97 22.33 -7.58
N PRO A 282 -16.59 21.29 -6.84
CA PRO A 282 -15.23 21.11 -6.36
C PRO A 282 -14.33 20.55 -7.48
N GLU A 283 -13.79 21.42 -8.33
CA GLU A 283 -12.95 21.05 -9.48
C GLU A 283 -11.63 20.37 -9.08
N GLY A 284 -11.03 20.76 -7.96
CA GLY A 284 -9.76 20.26 -7.48
C GLY A 284 -9.78 18.83 -6.93
N LEU A 285 -10.96 18.23 -6.76
CA LEU A 285 -11.12 16.94 -6.05
C LEU A 285 -10.34 15.77 -6.71
N PRO A 286 -10.47 15.48 -8.02
CA PRO A 286 -9.73 14.38 -8.66
C PRO A 286 -8.22 14.62 -8.66
N THR A 287 -7.80 15.84 -8.97
CA THR A 287 -6.40 16.25 -9.03
C THR A 287 -5.71 16.08 -7.67
N MET A 288 -6.36 16.49 -6.60
CA MET A 288 -5.85 16.38 -5.24
C MET A 288 -5.69 14.93 -4.78
N VAL A 289 -6.59 14.03 -5.20
CA VAL A 289 -6.44 12.60 -4.92
C VAL A 289 -5.16 12.08 -5.55
N ASN A 290 -4.94 12.36 -6.83
CA ASN A 290 -3.76 11.91 -7.56
C ASN A 290 -2.46 12.41 -6.91
N ILE A 291 -2.39 13.69 -6.53
CA ILE A 291 -1.21 14.27 -5.88
C ILE A 291 -0.96 13.62 -4.52
N THR A 292 -2.01 13.51 -3.70
CA THR A 292 -1.88 12.94 -2.35
C THR A 292 -1.46 11.48 -2.41
N LEU A 293 -2.02 10.69 -3.34
CA LEU A 293 -1.61 9.30 -3.57
C LEU A 293 -0.14 9.22 -4.01
N ALA A 294 0.28 10.01 -5.00
CA ALA A 294 1.67 10.00 -5.49
C ALA A 294 2.67 10.36 -4.40
N LEU A 295 2.41 11.43 -3.64
CA LEU A 295 3.27 11.84 -2.52
C LEU A 295 3.32 10.78 -1.41
N THR A 296 2.19 10.09 -1.18
CA THR A 296 2.16 9.04 -0.17
C THR A 296 2.87 7.78 -0.65
N MET A 297 2.70 7.36 -1.90
CA MET A 297 3.47 6.25 -2.48
C MET A 297 4.98 6.51 -2.38
N GLN A 298 5.43 7.73 -2.68
CA GLN A 298 6.83 8.12 -2.50
C GLN A 298 7.30 8.02 -1.04
N ARG A 299 6.45 8.38 -0.08
CA ARG A 299 6.77 8.25 1.35
C ARG A 299 6.74 6.80 1.82
N MET A 300 5.81 5.99 1.32
CA MET A 300 5.72 4.56 1.62
C MET A 300 6.93 3.80 1.09
N SER A 301 7.43 4.16 -0.10
CA SER A 301 8.66 3.60 -0.65
C SER A 301 9.88 3.84 0.25
N LYS A 302 9.99 5.01 0.88
CA LYS A 302 11.08 5.33 1.83
C LYS A 302 11.06 4.49 3.11
N VAL A 303 9.95 3.86 3.44
CA VAL A 303 9.80 2.97 4.60
C VAL A 303 9.70 1.50 4.20
N GLY A 304 10.16 1.16 3.00
CA GLY A 304 10.24 -0.21 2.52
C GLY A 304 8.95 -0.76 1.87
N VAL A 305 7.95 0.09 1.61
CA VAL A 305 6.67 -0.32 0.99
C VAL A 305 6.63 0.18 -0.45
N LEU A 306 6.77 -0.71 -1.40
CA LEU A 306 6.75 -0.42 -2.82
C LEU A 306 5.36 -0.72 -3.39
N ILE A 307 4.65 0.30 -3.84
CA ILE A 307 3.30 0.18 -4.38
C ILE A 307 3.35 -0.05 -5.88
N ARG A 308 2.83 -1.17 -6.35
CA ARG A 308 2.70 -1.50 -7.79
C ARG A 308 1.38 -0.99 -8.37
N LYS A 309 0.28 -1.22 -7.65
CA LYS A 309 -1.03 -0.71 -8.05
C LYS A 309 -1.48 0.40 -7.11
N LYS A 310 -1.78 1.58 -7.64
CA LYS A 310 -2.16 2.77 -6.86
C LYS A 310 -3.40 2.56 -5.98
N GLU A 311 -4.31 1.66 -6.38
CA GLU A 311 -5.50 1.29 -5.63
C GLU A 311 -5.17 0.66 -4.27
N ALA A 312 -4.06 -0.09 -4.22
CA ALA A 312 -3.61 -0.75 -3.00
C ALA A 312 -3.21 0.26 -1.91
N CYS A 313 -2.70 1.44 -2.30
CA CYS A 313 -2.33 2.51 -1.36
C CYS A 313 -3.50 2.96 -0.48
N GLU A 314 -4.71 2.94 -1.02
CA GLU A 314 -5.95 3.25 -0.30
C GLU A 314 -6.50 2.02 0.41
N THR A 315 -6.58 0.90 -0.33
CA THR A 315 -7.25 -0.31 0.13
C THR A 315 -6.57 -0.91 1.36
N ILE A 316 -5.24 -0.83 1.45
CA ILE A 316 -4.45 -1.32 2.59
C ILE A 316 -4.91 -0.69 3.93
N GLY A 317 -5.35 0.57 3.92
CA GLY A 317 -5.89 1.25 5.10
C GLY A 317 -7.24 0.71 5.59
N SER A 318 -7.95 -0.01 4.74
CA SER A 318 -9.25 -0.62 5.02
C SER A 318 -9.16 -2.09 5.41
N VAL A 319 -7.96 -2.68 5.37
CA VAL A 319 -7.73 -4.09 5.70
C VAL A 319 -8.25 -4.43 7.09
N SER A 320 -9.04 -5.51 7.17
CA SER A 320 -9.62 -6.05 8.39
C SER A 320 -9.06 -7.43 8.75
N VAL A 321 -8.56 -8.19 7.76
CA VAL A 321 -7.92 -9.49 7.95
C VAL A 321 -6.61 -9.54 7.16
N ILE A 322 -5.54 -10.00 7.79
CA ILE A 322 -4.26 -10.32 7.15
C ILE A 322 -4.12 -11.84 7.15
N CYS A 323 -4.03 -12.44 5.98
CA CYS A 323 -3.66 -13.84 5.81
C CYS A 323 -2.16 -13.90 5.47
N SER A 324 -1.35 -14.26 6.45
CA SER A 324 0.10 -14.29 6.30
C SER A 324 0.59 -15.72 6.06
N ASP A 325 1.51 -15.89 5.11
CA ASP A 325 2.35 -17.08 5.14
C ASP A 325 3.28 -17.01 6.36
N LYS A 326 3.75 -18.15 6.82
CA LYS A 326 4.69 -18.24 7.94
C LYS A 326 6.11 -17.98 7.46
N THR A 327 6.56 -18.81 6.49
CA THR A 327 7.96 -18.88 6.04
C THR A 327 8.30 -17.62 5.23
N GLY A 328 9.46 -17.05 5.48
CA GLY A 328 9.93 -15.86 4.76
C GLY A 328 9.20 -14.55 5.09
N THR A 329 8.01 -14.60 5.71
CA THR A 329 7.22 -13.42 6.10
C THR A 329 7.26 -13.16 7.61
N LEU A 330 6.82 -14.13 8.41
CA LEU A 330 6.86 -14.04 9.88
C LEU A 330 8.19 -14.53 10.44
N THR A 331 8.86 -15.39 9.69
CA THR A 331 10.17 -15.98 10.03
C THR A 331 11.24 -15.52 9.04
N GLU A 332 12.50 -15.70 9.41
CA GLU A 332 13.65 -15.25 8.60
C GLU A 332 13.88 -16.08 7.33
N ASN A 333 13.22 -17.25 7.20
CA ASN A 333 13.51 -18.27 6.18
C ASN A 333 14.95 -18.78 6.25
N LYS A 334 15.53 -18.76 7.44
CA LYS A 334 16.88 -19.20 7.75
C LYS A 334 16.83 -20.21 8.91
N MET A 335 17.19 -21.44 8.67
CA MET A 335 17.29 -22.40 9.75
C MET A 335 18.46 -22.04 10.68
N LYS A 336 18.21 -22.00 11.99
CA LYS A 336 19.24 -21.74 13.02
C LYS A 336 19.15 -22.79 14.14
N VAL A 337 20.29 -23.22 14.69
CA VAL A 337 20.32 -24.05 15.89
C VAL A 337 19.87 -23.20 17.09
N ARG A 338 18.84 -23.66 17.79
CA ARG A 338 18.22 -22.93 18.91
C ARG A 338 18.54 -23.53 20.28
N LYS A 339 18.67 -24.82 20.33
CA LYS A 339 19.00 -25.57 21.57
C LYS A 339 19.96 -26.73 21.25
N ALA A 340 20.84 -27.05 22.17
CA ALA A 340 21.75 -28.17 22.07
C ALA A 340 21.78 -28.98 23.37
N PHE A 341 21.84 -30.28 23.24
CA PHE A 341 22.05 -31.20 24.34
C PHE A 341 23.17 -32.18 23.91
N LEU A 342 24.37 -31.94 24.42
CA LEU A 342 25.57 -32.66 24.04
C LEU A 342 26.29 -33.22 25.27
N ALA A 343 27.00 -34.36 25.14
CA ALA A 343 27.74 -34.95 26.23
C ALA A 343 26.92 -35.17 27.53
N GLY A 344 25.63 -35.49 27.37
CA GLY A 344 24.72 -35.81 28.46
C GLY A 344 24.07 -34.63 29.17
N GLN A 345 24.30 -33.37 28.74
CA GLN A 345 23.79 -32.14 29.37
C GLN A 345 23.39 -31.07 28.38
N PRO A 346 22.54 -30.10 28.76
CA PRO A 346 22.29 -28.92 27.95
C PRO A 346 23.59 -28.17 27.67
N HIS A 347 23.79 -27.77 26.41
CA HIS A 347 25.01 -27.09 25.94
C HIS A 347 24.72 -25.69 25.47
N ALA A 348 25.59 -24.74 25.84
CA ALA A 348 25.48 -23.35 25.37
C ALA A 348 25.85 -23.27 23.89
N LEU A 349 25.11 -22.46 23.11
CA LEU A 349 25.29 -22.38 21.66
C LEU A 349 26.62 -21.73 21.25
N ASP A 350 27.16 -20.85 22.06
CA ASP A 350 28.45 -20.17 21.89
C ASP A 350 29.67 -21.10 22.13
N ARG A 351 29.42 -22.29 22.69
CA ARG A 351 30.45 -23.30 23.03
C ARG A 351 30.32 -24.60 22.24
N LEU A 352 29.58 -24.62 21.17
CA LEU A 352 29.42 -25.81 20.32
C LEU A 352 30.75 -26.25 19.70
N SER A 353 31.65 -25.30 19.41
CA SER A 353 33.03 -25.56 18.93
C SER A 353 33.90 -26.34 19.87
N ASP A 354 33.58 -26.36 21.20
CA ASP A 354 34.36 -27.07 22.20
C ASP A 354 34.23 -28.62 22.06
N ASN A 355 33.16 -29.08 21.39
CA ASN A 355 32.91 -30.50 21.17
C ASN A 355 33.42 -30.95 19.79
N LYS A 356 34.69 -31.37 19.74
CA LYS A 356 35.38 -31.74 18.49
C LYS A 356 34.61 -32.77 17.65
N GLU A 357 34.05 -33.83 18.27
CA GLU A 357 33.37 -34.89 17.52
C GLU A 357 31.99 -34.40 16.97
N PHE A 358 31.32 -33.51 17.70
CA PHE A 358 30.12 -32.89 17.20
C PHE A 358 30.43 -31.95 16.00
N VAL A 359 31.48 -31.14 16.13
CA VAL A 359 31.95 -30.25 15.05
C VAL A 359 32.30 -31.07 13.81
N ASN A 360 33.04 -32.12 13.95
CA ASN A 360 33.39 -33.00 12.84
C ASN A 360 32.14 -33.62 12.19
N ASN A 361 31.17 -34.04 12.98
CA ASN A 361 29.92 -34.58 12.46
C ASN A 361 29.11 -33.50 11.70
N CYS A 362 29.09 -32.24 12.15
CA CYS A 362 28.45 -31.15 11.44
C CYS A 362 29.16 -30.81 10.12
N ILE A 363 30.48 -30.76 10.10
CA ILE A 363 31.28 -30.31 8.95
C ILE A 363 31.50 -31.43 7.93
N LEU A 364 31.96 -32.60 8.38
CA LEU A 364 32.37 -33.68 7.48
C LEU A 364 31.19 -34.51 6.97
N ASN A 365 30.12 -34.57 7.76
CA ASN A 365 28.88 -35.26 7.42
C ASN A 365 27.82 -34.30 6.90
N ALA A 366 28.18 -33.44 5.94
CA ALA A 366 27.28 -32.50 5.31
C ALA A 366 27.56 -32.37 3.81
N THR A 367 26.55 -31.98 3.06
CA THR A 367 26.58 -31.65 1.62
C THR A 367 26.37 -30.14 1.35
N GLY A 368 25.84 -29.43 2.31
CA GLY A 368 25.65 -27.99 2.24
C GLY A 368 26.95 -27.21 2.50
N ASP A 369 26.99 -25.96 2.03
CA ASP A 369 28.10 -25.03 2.20
C ASP A 369 27.60 -23.71 2.83
N VAL A 370 28.50 -23.02 3.53
CA VAL A 370 28.20 -21.75 4.21
C VAL A 370 29.27 -20.74 3.87
N ASN A 371 28.88 -19.66 3.24
CA ASN A 371 29.82 -18.57 2.96
C ASN A 371 29.72 -17.53 4.09
N PHE A 372 30.82 -17.36 4.85
CA PHE A 372 30.96 -16.33 5.86
C PHE A 372 31.58 -15.07 5.21
N ASN A 373 30.74 -14.23 4.59
CA ASN A 373 31.16 -12.92 4.11
C ASN A 373 31.56 -12.02 5.29
N ASP A 374 32.26 -10.89 5.01
CA ASP A 374 32.68 -9.91 6.04
C ASP A 374 31.52 -9.21 6.78
N GLU A 375 30.31 -9.36 6.29
CA GLU A 375 29.08 -8.95 6.98
C GLU A 375 28.62 -10.09 7.88
N ASP A 376 28.19 -9.77 9.12
CA ASP A 376 27.91 -10.67 10.25
C ASP A 376 26.91 -11.82 10.00
N GLU A 377 26.36 -11.99 8.80
CA GLU A 377 25.40 -13.04 8.49
C GLU A 377 25.88 -14.07 7.44
N PRO A 378 25.97 -15.36 7.81
CA PRO A 378 26.41 -16.41 6.88
C PRO A 378 25.36 -16.65 5.76
N THR A 379 25.84 -16.81 4.51
CA THR A 379 25.01 -17.20 3.36
C THR A 379 25.03 -18.72 3.19
N TYR A 380 23.83 -19.33 3.07
CA TYR A 380 23.65 -20.78 2.96
C TYR A 380 23.58 -21.22 1.49
N ILE A 381 24.32 -22.29 1.16
CA ILE A 381 24.33 -22.90 -0.17
C ILE A 381 24.01 -24.39 -0.01
N GLY A 382 22.87 -24.84 -0.55
CA GLY A 382 22.40 -26.23 -0.39
C GLY A 382 21.38 -26.42 0.73
N ASN A 383 21.40 -27.57 1.43
CA ASN A 383 20.38 -27.90 2.43
C ASN A 383 20.42 -26.97 3.64
N PRO A 384 19.34 -26.18 3.92
CA PRO A 384 19.34 -25.18 4.99
C PRO A 384 19.58 -25.74 6.40
N THR A 385 19.15 -26.99 6.65
CA THR A 385 19.36 -27.67 7.93
C THR A 385 20.83 -28.02 8.15
N GLU A 386 21.51 -28.45 7.09
CA GLU A 386 22.96 -28.78 7.16
C GLU A 386 23.79 -27.49 7.28
N CYS A 387 23.45 -26.48 6.53
CA CYS A 387 24.08 -25.14 6.61
C CYS A 387 23.94 -24.55 8.02
N ALA A 388 22.77 -24.69 8.65
CA ALA A 388 22.54 -24.25 10.03
C ALA A 388 23.46 -24.95 11.05
N LEU A 389 23.73 -26.22 10.83
CA LEU A 389 24.69 -27.00 11.67
C LEU A 389 26.13 -26.50 11.50
N ILE A 390 26.57 -26.30 10.26
CA ILE A 390 27.91 -25.75 9.95
C ILE A 390 28.05 -24.34 10.55
N ALA A 391 27.08 -23.46 10.32
CA ALA A 391 27.10 -22.13 10.86
C ALA A 391 27.14 -22.08 12.39
N ALA A 392 26.42 -23.00 13.06
CA ALA A 392 26.39 -23.09 14.51
C ALA A 392 27.73 -23.54 15.13
N THR A 393 28.63 -24.16 14.36
CA THR A 393 29.99 -24.46 14.85
C THR A 393 30.86 -23.24 15.04
N GLY A 394 30.52 -22.09 14.39
CA GLY A 394 31.31 -20.86 14.42
C GLY A 394 32.65 -20.93 13.68
N ILE A 395 32.95 -22.05 13.00
CA ILE A 395 34.24 -22.26 12.33
C ILE A 395 34.17 -21.67 10.92
N LYS A 396 34.81 -20.53 10.71
CA LYS A 396 34.81 -19.82 9.41
C LYS A 396 35.58 -20.59 8.32
N ASN A 397 36.69 -21.23 8.68
CA ASN A 397 37.55 -22.00 7.76
C ASN A 397 37.18 -23.50 7.76
N TYR A 398 35.91 -23.87 7.77
CA TYR A 398 35.46 -25.25 7.80
C TYR A 398 35.83 -26.02 6.52
N GLU A 399 36.10 -25.34 5.40
CA GLU A 399 36.56 -25.97 4.17
C GLU A 399 37.93 -26.60 4.32
N ASP A 400 38.84 -26.00 5.10
CA ASP A 400 40.12 -26.59 5.43
C ASP A 400 39.95 -27.89 6.21
N HIS A 401 38.97 -27.96 7.13
CA HIS A 401 38.62 -29.20 7.84
C HIS A 401 38.13 -30.28 6.88
N ARG A 402 37.33 -29.94 5.85
CA ARG A 402 36.88 -30.92 4.85
C ARG A 402 38.00 -31.39 3.93
N THR A 403 38.86 -30.47 3.49
CA THR A 403 39.97 -30.78 2.58
C THR A 403 41.04 -31.65 3.26
N ASN A 404 41.33 -31.38 4.53
CA ASN A 404 42.31 -32.12 5.30
C ASN A 404 41.76 -33.49 5.78
N ALA A 405 40.46 -33.67 5.83
CA ALA A 405 39.86 -34.94 6.23
C ALA A 405 39.82 -35.93 5.07
N GLN A 406 40.40 -37.13 5.25
CA GLN A 406 40.25 -38.20 4.27
C GLN A 406 38.85 -38.84 4.37
N ILE A 407 37.86 -38.27 3.68
CA ILE A 407 36.49 -38.85 3.59
C ILE A 407 36.56 -40.02 2.61
N VAL A 408 36.34 -41.24 3.14
CA VAL A 408 36.44 -42.48 2.36
C VAL A 408 35.12 -42.89 1.77
N ARG A 409 33.99 -42.59 2.47
CA ARG A 409 32.63 -42.94 2.03
C ARG A 409 31.62 -41.92 2.58
N LYS A 410 30.63 -41.60 1.75
CA LYS A 410 29.43 -40.86 2.19
C LYS A 410 28.19 -41.65 1.81
N ILE A 411 27.23 -41.75 2.72
CA ILE A 411 25.89 -42.28 2.51
C ILE A 411 24.96 -41.07 2.68
N PRO A 412 24.36 -40.58 1.61
CA PRO A 412 23.53 -39.40 1.68
C PRO A 412 22.22 -39.65 2.44
N PHE A 413 21.59 -38.58 2.90
CA PHE A 413 20.28 -38.63 3.51
C PHE A 413 19.22 -39.06 2.47
N THR A 414 18.38 -40.03 2.87
CA THR A 414 17.17 -40.38 2.11
C THR A 414 15.96 -40.33 3.03
N SER A 415 14.79 -40.06 2.46
CA SER A 415 13.52 -40.03 3.21
C SER A 415 13.15 -41.40 3.80
N GLU A 416 13.67 -42.49 3.23
CA GLU A 416 13.50 -43.86 3.70
C GLU A 416 14.38 -44.16 4.92
N ASN A 417 15.67 -43.86 4.82
CA ASN A 417 16.63 -44.16 5.89
C ASN A 417 16.55 -43.13 7.02
N LYS A 418 16.25 -41.89 6.75
CA LYS A 418 16.18 -40.74 7.69
C LYS A 418 17.48 -40.43 8.44
N TYR A 419 18.61 -40.85 7.93
CA TYR A 419 19.97 -40.57 8.45
C TYR A 419 20.97 -40.36 7.31
N MET A 420 22.11 -39.77 7.64
CA MET A 420 23.26 -39.53 6.77
C MET A 420 24.51 -40.03 7.50
N ILE A 421 25.43 -40.63 6.75
CA ILE A 421 26.70 -41.15 7.31
C ILE A 421 27.88 -40.65 6.49
N SER A 422 28.94 -40.25 7.17
CA SER A 422 30.29 -40.04 6.57
C SER A 422 31.33 -40.87 7.30
N VAL A 423 32.20 -41.54 6.54
CA VAL A 423 33.31 -42.32 7.04
C VAL A 423 34.60 -41.59 6.71
N THR A 424 35.38 -41.27 7.73
CA THR A 424 36.68 -40.61 7.60
C THR A 424 37.80 -41.52 8.06
N LYS A 425 38.97 -41.38 7.43
CA LYS A 425 40.20 -42.11 7.85
C LYS A 425 41.08 -41.15 8.65
N ASP A 426 41.45 -41.58 9.87
CA ASP A 426 42.39 -40.86 10.72
C ASP A 426 43.53 -41.83 11.10
N ASN A 427 44.69 -41.71 10.43
CA ASN A 427 45.83 -42.59 10.55
C ASN A 427 45.48 -44.08 10.32
N ALA A 428 45.50 -44.90 11.38
CA ALA A 428 45.20 -46.33 11.33
C ALA A 428 43.71 -46.64 11.67
N HIS A 429 42.92 -45.67 12.06
CA HIS A 429 41.55 -45.84 12.49
C HIS A 429 40.56 -45.18 11.53
N TYR A 430 39.33 -45.68 11.51
CA TYR A 430 38.20 -45.07 10.76
C TYR A 430 37.20 -44.55 11.75
N LYS A 431 36.73 -43.32 11.51
CA LYS A 431 35.62 -42.70 12.24
C LYS A 431 34.39 -42.61 11.36
N ILE A 432 33.29 -43.09 11.88
CA ILE A 432 31.97 -43.08 11.26
C ILE A 432 31.17 -42.03 11.99
N TYR A 433 30.73 -41.02 11.27
CA TYR A 433 29.84 -39.98 11.77
C TYR A 433 28.44 -40.21 11.22
N SER A 434 27.43 -40.27 12.11
CA SER A 434 26.03 -40.42 11.74
C SER A 434 25.20 -39.28 12.32
N LYS A 435 24.31 -38.70 11.52
CA LYS A 435 23.30 -37.75 11.98
C LYS A 435 21.96 -38.02 11.31
N GLY A 436 20.86 -37.77 12.01
CA GLY A 436 19.53 -38.03 11.46
C GLY A 436 18.40 -37.89 12.47
N ALA A 437 17.29 -38.55 12.13
CA ALA A 437 16.10 -38.55 12.97
C ALA A 437 16.41 -39.20 14.32
N PRO A 438 16.08 -38.56 15.45
CA PRO A 438 16.48 -39.06 16.78
C PRO A 438 16.00 -40.44 17.08
N GLU A 439 14.80 -40.80 16.67
CA GLU A 439 14.21 -42.13 16.84
C GLU A 439 15.03 -43.21 16.13
N ILE A 440 15.66 -42.90 14.99
CA ILE A 440 16.49 -43.85 14.25
C ILE A 440 17.89 -43.91 14.86
N ILE A 441 18.53 -42.75 15.08
CA ILE A 441 19.90 -42.68 15.60
C ILE A 441 19.99 -43.34 16.98
N LEU A 442 19.02 -43.12 17.87
CA LEU A 442 19.01 -43.76 19.19
C LEU A 442 18.90 -45.30 19.13
N THR A 443 18.21 -45.84 18.12
CA THR A 443 18.15 -47.31 17.96
C THR A 443 19.49 -47.90 17.50
N GLN A 444 20.29 -47.13 16.78
CA GLN A 444 21.61 -47.52 16.28
C GLN A 444 22.70 -47.43 17.35
N CYS A 445 22.44 -46.75 18.49
CA CYS A 445 23.41 -46.55 19.56
C CYS A 445 23.27 -47.61 20.68
N ASP A 446 24.38 -48.12 21.16
CA ASP A 446 24.46 -48.93 22.37
C ASP A 446 25.11 -48.22 23.55
N SER A 447 25.72 -47.07 23.30
CA SER A 447 26.42 -46.27 24.29
C SER A 447 26.18 -44.79 24.10
N GLU A 448 26.41 -43.98 25.15
CA GLU A 448 26.28 -42.52 25.19
C GLU A 448 27.61 -41.91 25.69
N PHE A 449 28.06 -40.84 25.05
CA PHE A 449 29.20 -40.05 25.51
C PHE A 449 28.72 -39.01 26.54
N VAL A 450 29.19 -39.14 27.79
CA VAL A 450 28.82 -38.24 28.90
C VAL A 450 30.07 -37.85 29.69
N ASN A 451 30.27 -36.56 29.83
CA ASN A 451 31.37 -35.95 30.61
C ASN A 451 32.77 -36.62 30.35
N GLY A 452 33.10 -36.82 29.06
CA GLY A 452 34.40 -37.33 28.65
C GLY A 452 34.53 -38.88 28.70
N ARG A 453 33.45 -39.60 29.00
CA ARG A 453 33.42 -41.08 29.09
C ARG A 453 32.30 -41.68 28.27
N THR A 454 32.52 -42.84 27.71
CA THR A 454 31.50 -43.62 27.02
C THR A 454 30.84 -44.58 28.03
N ASN A 455 29.52 -44.46 28.21
CA ASN A 455 28.71 -45.28 29.10
C ASN A 455 27.69 -46.08 28.28
N LEU A 456 27.26 -47.23 28.75
CA LEU A 456 26.20 -48.02 28.11
C LEU A 456 24.87 -47.24 28.14
N LEU A 457 24.17 -47.21 27.02
CA LEU A 457 22.88 -46.57 26.87
C LEU A 457 21.74 -47.49 27.32
N SER A 458 21.32 -47.35 28.58
CA SER A 458 20.21 -48.17 29.13
C SER A 458 18.86 -47.77 28.50
N ILE A 459 17.91 -48.70 28.51
CA ILE A 459 16.54 -48.46 28.03
C ILE A 459 15.90 -47.26 28.76
N ARG A 460 16.09 -47.13 30.07
CA ARG A 460 15.61 -46.01 30.86
C ARG A 460 16.17 -44.68 30.35
N ARG A 461 17.47 -44.64 30.13
CA ARG A 461 18.18 -43.45 29.64
C ARG A 461 17.71 -43.06 28.23
N ARG A 462 17.51 -44.05 27.36
CA ARG A 462 16.94 -43.82 26.01
C ARG A 462 15.57 -43.18 26.07
N ASN A 463 14.69 -43.67 26.98
CA ASN A 463 13.36 -43.07 27.16
C ASN A 463 13.42 -41.65 27.73
N GLU A 464 14.35 -41.35 28.62
CA GLU A 464 14.57 -39.96 29.12
C GLU A 464 15.01 -39.03 28.01
N LEU A 465 15.94 -39.46 27.16
CA LEU A 465 16.40 -38.68 26.00
C LEU A 465 15.25 -38.44 25.01
N MET A 466 14.49 -39.49 24.68
CA MET A 466 13.31 -39.37 23.80
C MET A 466 12.23 -38.43 24.35
N SER A 467 11.97 -38.46 25.65
CA SER A 467 11.03 -37.54 26.29
C SER A 467 11.48 -36.09 26.12
N ARG A 468 12.76 -35.78 26.25
CA ARG A 468 13.33 -34.45 26.06
C ARG A 468 13.29 -34.02 24.58
N ILE A 469 13.57 -34.95 23.67
CA ILE A 469 13.47 -34.74 22.22
C ILE A 469 12.02 -34.39 21.84
N ASN A 470 11.07 -35.21 22.32
CA ASN A 470 9.63 -34.96 22.07
C ASN A 470 9.16 -33.62 22.62
N ALA A 471 9.67 -33.17 23.78
CA ALA A 471 9.37 -31.85 24.31
C ALA A 471 9.83 -30.73 23.36
N TRP A 472 11.03 -30.82 22.79
CA TRP A 472 11.52 -29.84 21.82
C TRP A 472 10.79 -29.91 20.47
N GLN A 473 10.41 -31.10 20.03
CA GLN A 473 9.59 -31.29 18.83
C GLN A 473 8.18 -30.69 19.01
N SER A 474 7.59 -30.80 20.22
CA SER A 474 6.30 -30.17 20.51
C SER A 474 6.35 -28.66 20.59
N GLU A 475 7.53 -28.06 20.76
CA GLU A 475 7.78 -26.62 20.59
C GLU A 475 7.93 -26.19 19.11
N GLY A 476 7.68 -27.10 18.15
CA GLY A 476 7.78 -26.84 16.72
C GLY A 476 9.19 -26.87 16.14
N MET A 477 10.18 -27.32 16.90
CA MET A 477 11.57 -27.39 16.45
C MET A 477 11.88 -28.75 15.78
N ARG A 478 12.69 -28.71 14.73
CA ARG A 478 13.26 -29.90 14.11
C ARG A 478 14.44 -30.37 14.95
N VAL A 479 14.39 -31.62 15.47
CA VAL A 479 15.46 -32.17 16.26
C VAL A 479 16.27 -33.17 15.44
N LEU A 480 17.59 -33.00 15.43
CA LEU A 480 18.55 -33.94 14.83
C LEU A 480 19.46 -34.51 15.90
N ALA A 481 19.65 -35.82 15.86
CA ALA A 481 20.55 -36.54 16.71
C ALA A 481 21.88 -36.86 16.01
N PHE A 482 22.91 -36.98 16.81
CA PHE A 482 24.30 -37.18 16.38
C PHE A 482 24.90 -38.37 17.09
N ALA A 483 25.61 -39.21 16.34
CA ALA A 483 26.35 -40.34 16.86
C ALA A 483 27.66 -40.55 16.09
N TYR A 484 28.61 -41.25 16.70
CA TYR A 484 29.84 -41.61 16.03
C TYR A 484 30.28 -43.03 16.47
N LYS A 485 31.20 -43.64 15.72
CA LYS A 485 31.86 -44.87 16.04
C LYS A 485 33.29 -44.79 15.57
N GLU A 486 34.20 -45.34 16.35
CA GLU A 486 35.61 -45.50 15.99
C GLU A 486 35.92 -46.99 15.79
N THR A 487 36.54 -47.32 14.66
CA THR A 487 36.86 -48.73 14.32
C THR A 487 38.25 -48.84 13.70
N PRO A 488 39.05 -49.83 14.06
CA PRO A 488 40.36 -50.06 13.45
C PRO A 488 40.29 -50.72 12.06
N SER A 489 39.10 -51.19 11.64
CA SER A 489 38.96 -52.02 10.43
C SER A 489 38.36 -51.26 9.27
N LYS A 490 38.97 -51.39 8.06
CA LYS A 490 38.44 -50.96 6.78
C LYS A 490 37.24 -51.80 6.29
N HIS A 491 36.98 -52.95 6.89
CA HIS A 491 36.10 -53.98 6.37
C HIS A 491 34.66 -53.94 6.87
N GLU A 492 34.09 -52.74 7.09
CA GLU A 492 32.65 -52.63 7.21
C GLU A 492 32.07 -52.49 5.77
N THR A 493 31.50 -53.58 5.28
CA THR A 493 31.07 -53.71 3.87
C THR A 493 29.56 -53.56 3.70
N THR A 494 28.81 -53.83 4.75
CA THR A 494 27.33 -53.73 4.71
C THR A 494 26.84 -52.45 5.35
N LEU A 495 25.66 -51.99 4.94
CA LEU A 495 25.01 -50.81 5.53
C LEU A 495 24.81 -51.00 7.05
N THR A 496 24.55 -52.20 7.49
CA THR A 496 24.34 -52.59 8.89
C THR A 496 25.59 -52.36 9.75
N ASP A 497 26.80 -52.56 9.19
CA ASP A 497 28.07 -52.33 9.90
C ASP A 497 28.28 -50.85 10.26
N TYR A 498 27.77 -49.95 9.44
CA TYR A 498 27.87 -48.51 9.67
C TYR A 498 26.79 -47.95 10.61
N THR A 499 25.71 -48.71 10.84
CA THR A 499 24.54 -48.25 11.59
C THR A 499 24.34 -48.93 12.94
N GLN A 500 25.28 -49.80 13.37
CA GLN A 500 25.20 -50.48 14.66
C GLN A 500 26.35 -50.12 15.59
N LYS A 501 26.08 -50.23 16.91
CA LYS A 501 27.04 -49.98 17.99
C LYS A 501 27.66 -48.59 17.91
N LEU A 502 26.82 -47.57 17.64
CA LEU A 502 27.24 -46.18 17.65
C LEU A 502 27.27 -45.62 19.08
N VAL A 503 28.10 -44.59 19.29
CA VAL A 503 28.15 -43.81 20.52
C VAL A 503 27.30 -42.57 20.31
N PHE A 504 26.24 -42.43 21.09
CA PHE A 504 25.36 -41.27 21.05
C PHE A 504 26.08 -40.03 21.59
N GLN A 505 26.13 -38.93 20.77
CA GLN A 505 26.78 -37.67 21.16
C GLN A 505 25.80 -36.68 21.79
N GLY A 506 24.57 -36.70 21.30
CA GLY A 506 23.53 -35.76 21.70
C GLY A 506 22.60 -35.41 20.56
N PHE A 507 21.89 -34.32 20.73
CA PHE A 507 20.95 -33.82 19.74
C PHE A 507 20.86 -32.29 19.78
N VAL A 508 20.50 -31.66 18.66
CA VAL A 508 20.22 -30.21 18.57
C VAL A 508 18.83 -29.97 18.01
N ALA A 509 18.23 -28.86 18.43
CA ALA A 509 16.96 -28.38 17.91
C ALA A 509 17.19 -27.17 16.99
N ILE A 510 16.59 -27.24 15.82
CA ILE A 510 16.75 -26.31 14.75
C ILE A 510 15.37 -25.77 14.40
N SER A 511 15.24 -24.45 14.26
CA SER A 511 14.02 -23.83 13.77
C SER A 511 14.35 -22.58 12.96
N ASP A 512 13.39 -22.16 12.16
CA ASP A 512 13.39 -20.87 11.48
C ASP A 512 12.88 -19.81 12.48
N PRO A 513 13.71 -18.86 12.94
CA PRO A 513 13.34 -17.90 13.97
C PRO A 513 12.34 -16.86 13.46
N LEU A 514 11.56 -16.31 14.38
CA LEU A 514 10.73 -15.15 14.09
C LEU A 514 11.60 -13.94 13.72
N ARG A 515 11.16 -13.17 12.74
CA ARG A 515 11.77 -11.88 12.40
C ARG A 515 11.61 -10.89 13.54
N GLU A 516 12.56 -9.99 13.66
CA GLU A 516 12.53 -8.93 14.66
C GLU A 516 11.28 -8.02 14.47
N GLY A 517 10.61 -7.70 15.58
CA GLY A 517 9.45 -6.81 15.60
C GLY A 517 8.11 -7.47 15.23
N VAL A 518 8.05 -8.74 14.84
CA VAL A 518 6.79 -9.43 14.49
C VAL A 518 5.81 -9.46 15.65
N LEU A 519 6.27 -9.73 16.88
CA LEU A 519 5.43 -9.75 18.07
C LEU A 519 4.73 -8.39 18.31
N GLU A 520 5.50 -7.30 18.24
CA GLU A 520 4.99 -5.92 18.38
C GLU A 520 4.00 -5.57 17.25
N ALA A 521 4.31 -6.00 16.03
CA ALA A 521 3.47 -5.78 14.86
C ALA A 521 2.11 -6.50 14.99
N ILE A 522 2.11 -7.76 15.41
CA ILE A 522 0.86 -8.53 15.67
C ILE A 522 0.04 -7.90 16.81
N GLU A 523 0.68 -7.38 17.84
CA GLU A 523 -0.03 -6.67 18.90
C GLU A 523 -0.65 -5.36 18.41
N THR A 524 0.05 -4.65 17.54
CA THR A 524 -0.43 -3.42 16.89
C THR A 524 -1.60 -3.70 15.96
N THR A 525 -1.55 -4.76 15.13
CA THR A 525 -2.70 -5.15 14.27
C THR A 525 -3.92 -5.47 15.10
N ARG A 526 -3.73 -6.17 16.21
CA ARG A 526 -4.80 -6.50 17.15
C ARG A 526 -5.44 -5.25 17.78
N SER A 527 -4.60 -4.30 18.24
CA SER A 527 -5.09 -3.02 18.80
C SER A 527 -5.89 -2.24 17.76
N ALA A 528 -5.52 -2.39 16.48
CA ALA A 528 -6.18 -1.81 15.33
C ALA A 528 -7.45 -2.56 14.89
N ASN A 529 -7.86 -3.61 15.62
CA ASN A 529 -8.96 -4.53 15.28
C ASN A 529 -8.77 -5.17 13.89
N ILE A 530 -7.55 -5.55 13.56
CA ILE A 530 -7.20 -6.33 12.38
C ILE A 530 -6.90 -7.74 12.86
N GLU A 531 -7.57 -8.71 12.26
CA GLU A 531 -7.34 -10.13 12.55
C GLU A 531 -6.17 -10.62 11.69
N THR A 532 -5.21 -11.33 12.30
CA THR A 532 -4.14 -11.99 11.55
C THR A 532 -4.35 -13.49 11.59
N LYS A 533 -4.28 -14.14 10.42
CA LYS A 533 -4.37 -15.59 10.24
C LYS A 533 -3.09 -16.10 9.59
N ILE A 534 -2.67 -17.30 9.95
CA ILE A 534 -1.53 -17.97 9.32
C ILE A 534 -2.05 -19.03 8.35
N LEU A 535 -1.59 -18.99 7.10
CA LEU A 535 -1.87 -19.98 6.07
C LEU A 535 -0.54 -20.56 5.59
N THR A 536 -0.12 -21.72 6.14
CA THR A 536 1.20 -22.27 5.90
C THR A 536 1.17 -23.70 5.35
N GLY A 537 2.17 -24.05 4.54
CA GLY A 537 2.43 -25.44 4.11
C GLY A 537 2.99 -26.35 5.21
N ASP A 538 3.41 -25.78 6.35
CA ASP A 538 3.98 -26.53 7.47
C ASP A 538 2.98 -27.49 8.11
N ASN A 539 3.53 -28.45 8.86
CA ASN A 539 2.72 -29.38 9.66
C ASN A 539 2.00 -28.69 10.83
N TYR A 540 0.97 -29.34 11.34
CA TYR A 540 0.12 -28.84 12.43
C TYR A 540 0.91 -28.35 13.65
N PHE A 541 1.86 -29.13 14.14
CA PHE A 541 2.60 -28.83 15.38
C PHE A 541 3.48 -27.57 15.25
N THR A 542 4.20 -27.46 14.15
CA THR A 542 5.03 -26.27 13.88
C THR A 542 4.17 -25.02 13.73
N ALA A 543 3.05 -25.13 13.01
CA ALA A 543 2.13 -24.02 12.79
C ALA A 543 1.43 -23.58 14.10
N GLU A 544 1.04 -24.54 14.96
CA GLU A 544 0.47 -24.27 16.27
C GLU A 544 1.47 -23.60 17.22
N ALA A 545 2.70 -24.13 17.28
CA ALA A 545 3.76 -23.60 18.15
C ALA A 545 4.02 -22.11 17.84
N ILE A 546 4.24 -21.78 16.58
CA ILE A 546 4.47 -20.40 16.14
C ILE A 546 3.23 -19.54 16.39
N GLY A 547 2.02 -20.04 16.05
CA GLY A 547 0.77 -19.30 16.29
C GLY A 547 0.53 -18.97 17.76
N ARG A 548 1.00 -19.83 18.68
CA ARG A 548 0.98 -19.56 20.13
C ARG A 548 2.06 -18.57 20.55
N GLU A 549 3.28 -18.73 20.04
CA GLU A 549 4.42 -17.85 20.33
C GLU A 549 4.10 -16.40 19.99
N ILE A 550 3.53 -16.13 18.81
CA ILE A 550 3.15 -14.78 18.37
C ILE A 550 1.77 -14.31 18.89
N GLY A 551 1.09 -15.17 19.69
CA GLY A 551 -0.17 -14.81 20.35
C GLY A 551 -1.38 -14.70 19.43
N ILE A 552 -1.38 -15.30 18.24
CA ILE A 552 -2.55 -15.41 17.34
C ILE A 552 -3.48 -16.51 17.84
N VAL A 553 -2.93 -17.69 18.24
CA VAL A 553 -3.72 -18.78 18.81
C VAL A 553 -3.99 -18.50 20.28
N ARG A 554 -5.26 -18.21 20.62
CA ARG A 554 -5.75 -17.90 21.97
C ARG A 554 -6.91 -18.80 22.35
N ASN A 555 -7.40 -18.67 23.60
CA ASN A 555 -8.60 -19.38 24.06
C ASN A 555 -9.78 -19.12 23.11
N GLY A 556 -10.33 -20.21 22.58
CA GLY A 556 -11.42 -20.19 21.60
C GLY A 556 -11.01 -20.13 20.14
N MET A 557 -9.71 -19.91 19.83
CA MET A 557 -9.17 -19.97 18.48
C MET A 557 -8.63 -21.38 18.18
N ARG A 558 -8.81 -21.81 16.93
CA ARG A 558 -8.46 -23.17 16.48
C ARG A 558 -7.31 -23.14 15.47
N VAL A 559 -6.51 -24.18 15.54
CA VAL A 559 -5.57 -24.58 14.49
C VAL A 559 -6.19 -25.75 13.74
N VAL A 560 -6.20 -25.72 12.42
CA VAL A 560 -6.78 -26.79 11.59
C VAL A 560 -5.83 -27.12 10.43
N GLU A 561 -5.96 -28.32 9.87
CA GLU A 561 -5.29 -28.69 8.64
C GLU A 561 -6.17 -28.38 7.41
N ALA A 562 -5.55 -28.28 6.23
CA ALA A 562 -6.23 -28.01 4.97
C ALA A 562 -7.40 -28.97 4.69
N ASP A 563 -7.21 -30.27 4.97
CA ASP A 563 -8.23 -31.31 4.80
C ASP A 563 -9.53 -31.02 5.57
N TYR A 564 -9.43 -30.35 6.72
CA TYR A 564 -10.62 -29.90 7.46
C TYR A 564 -11.37 -28.83 6.68
N ILE A 565 -10.65 -27.85 6.12
CA ILE A 565 -11.23 -26.77 5.31
C ILE A 565 -11.91 -27.33 4.06
N GLU A 566 -11.31 -28.32 3.41
CA GLU A 566 -11.83 -28.90 2.17
C GLU A 566 -13.14 -29.68 2.38
N LYS A 567 -13.35 -30.25 3.56
CA LYS A 567 -14.59 -30.98 3.92
C LYS A 567 -15.76 -30.05 4.24
N LEU A 568 -15.51 -28.77 4.49
CA LEU A 568 -16.57 -27.80 4.81
C LEU A 568 -17.26 -27.30 3.53
N THR A 569 -18.57 -27.11 3.59
CA THR A 569 -19.26 -26.31 2.58
C THR A 569 -18.90 -24.83 2.72
N ASP A 570 -19.08 -24.03 1.68
CA ASP A 570 -18.74 -22.59 1.73
C ASP A 570 -19.51 -21.84 2.80
N ALA A 571 -20.76 -22.22 3.08
CA ALA A 571 -21.55 -21.62 4.15
C ALA A 571 -21.02 -21.97 5.55
N GLN A 572 -20.54 -23.20 5.75
CA GLN A 572 -19.90 -23.65 6.99
C GLN A 572 -18.54 -22.96 7.17
N LEU A 573 -17.71 -22.93 6.12
CA LEU A 573 -16.41 -22.27 6.13
C LEU A 573 -16.55 -20.79 6.53
N ARG A 574 -17.48 -20.06 5.96
CA ARG A 574 -17.74 -18.65 6.30
C ARG A 574 -18.06 -18.45 7.79
N ARG A 575 -18.78 -19.35 8.41
CA ARG A 575 -19.14 -19.26 9.84
C ARG A 575 -17.96 -19.59 10.75
N GLU A 576 -17.15 -20.58 10.37
CA GLU A 576 -16.05 -21.06 11.20
C GLU A 576 -14.79 -20.23 11.12
N LEU A 577 -14.58 -19.49 9.99
CA LEU A 577 -13.36 -18.69 9.78
C LEU A 577 -13.08 -17.69 10.91
N SER A 578 -14.11 -17.18 11.60
CA SER A 578 -13.91 -16.29 12.75
C SER A 578 -13.18 -16.95 13.93
N ASN A 579 -13.21 -18.28 14.03
CA ASN A 579 -12.61 -19.04 15.12
C ASN A 579 -11.33 -19.79 14.69
N ILE A 580 -10.96 -19.73 13.40
CA ILE A 580 -9.76 -20.37 12.87
C ILE A 580 -8.65 -19.32 12.80
N ALA A 581 -7.56 -19.56 13.54
CA ALA A 581 -6.40 -18.69 13.58
C ALA A 581 -5.30 -19.14 12.60
N VAL A 582 -5.10 -20.46 12.47
CA VAL A 582 -4.02 -21.06 11.70
C VAL A 582 -4.55 -22.21 10.86
N VAL A 583 -4.15 -22.25 9.59
CA VAL A 583 -4.39 -23.39 8.68
C VAL A 583 -3.04 -23.95 8.27
N ALA A 584 -2.77 -25.19 8.71
CA ALA A 584 -1.56 -25.95 8.43
C ALA A 584 -1.73 -26.76 7.13
N ARG A 585 -0.62 -27.16 6.49
CA ARG A 585 -0.60 -27.91 5.22
C ARG A 585 -1.45 -27.28 4.12
N SER A 586 -1.50 -25.96 4.12
CA SER A 586 -2.35 -25.19 3.20
C SER A 586 -1.80 -25.23 1.77
N MET A 587 -2.62 -25.71 0.85
CA MET A 587 -2.32 -25.72 -0.58
C MET A 587 -2.79 -24.39 -1.23
N PRO A 588 -2.33 -24.05 -2.45
CA PRO A 588 -2.76 -22.85 -3.16
C PRO A 588 -4.29 -22.71 -3.27
N SER A 589 -4.98 -23.81 -3.60
CA SER A 589 -6.45 -23.89 -3.69
C SER A 589 -7.12 -23.57 -2.34
N THR A 590 -6.58 -24.10 -1.23
CA THR A 590 -7.09 -23.85 0.12
C THR A 590 -6.90 -22.37 0.50
N LYS A 591 -5.72 -21.76 0.21
CA LYS A 591 -5.45 -20.34 0.44
C LYS A 591 -6.48 -19.48 -0.32
N LEU A 592 -6.68 -19.75 -1.60
CA LEU A 592 -7.65 -19.04 -2.45
C LEU A 592 -9.09 -19.14 -1.93
N ARG A 593 -9.50 -20.33 -1.50
CA ARG A 593 -10.83 -20.59 -0.96
C ARG A 593 -11.09 -19.82 0.34
N ILE A 594 -10.11 -19.75 1.25
CA ILE A 594 -10.20 -18.99 2.50
C ILE A 594 -10.33 -17.51 2.22
N VAL A 595 -9.50 -16.95 1.32
CA VAL A 595 -9.56 -15.54 0.91
C VAL A 595 -10.95 -15.21 0.35
N SER A 596 -11.45 -16.04 -0.56
CA SER A 596 -12.77 -15.84 -1.17
C SER A 596 -13.90 -15.88 -0.13
N ALA A 597 -13.83 -16.78 0.85
CA ALA A 597 -14.82 -16.90 1.92
C ALA A 597 -14.79 -15.69 2.88
N LEU A 598 -13.61 -15.16 3.21
CA LEU A 598 -13.45 -13.94 4.03
C LEU A 598 -14.01 -12.71 3.30
N GLN A 599 -13.72 -12.57 1.99
CA GLN A 599 -14.28 -11.49 1.16
C GLN A 599 -15.80 -11.57 1.08
N ALA A 600 -16.36 -12.79 0.98
CA ALA A 600 -17.81 -13.01 0.98
C ALA A 600 -18.48 -12.65 2.32
N ASN A 601 -17.74 -12.69 3.43
CA ASN A 601 -18.17 -12.18 4.75
C ASN A 601 -18.12 -10.65 4.84
N GLY A 602 -17.59 -9.97 3.81
CA GLY A 602 -17.45 -8.51 3.77
C GLY A 602 -16.16 -8.00 4.39
N GLU A 603 -15.21 -8.89 4.67
CA GLU A 603 -13.88 -8.53 5.15
C GLU A 603 -13.04 -7.97 4.00
N VAL A 604 -12.08 -7.12 4.32
CA VAL A 604 -11.05 -6.62 3.42
C VAL A 604 -9.78 -7.39 3.71
N VAL A 605 -9.37 -8.24 2.78
CA VAL A 605 -8.34 -9.23 3.00
C VAL A 605 -7.01 -8.80 2.38
N ALA A 606 -5.96 -8.71 3.18
CA ALA A 606 -4.59 -8.68 2.71
C ALA A 606 -3.99 -10.09 2.76
N VAL A 607 -3.24 -10.47 1.75
CA VAL A 607 -2.51 -11.75 1.70
C VAL A 607 -1.04 -11.46 1.53
N THR A 608 -0.19 -12.14 2.29
CA THR A 608 1.26 -12.12 2.08
C THR A 608 1.75 -13.45 1.55
N GLY A 609 2.77 -13.41 0.69
CA GLY A 609 3.41 -14.61 0.16
C GLY A 609 4.74 -14.30 -0.52
N ASP A 610 5.58 -15.33 -0.65
CA ASP A 610 6.90 -15.25 -1.29
C ASP A 610 7.04 -16.23 -2.46
N GLY A 611 6.18 -17.25 -2.52
CA GLY A 611 6.27 -18.34 -3.48
C GLY A 611 5.25 -18.30 -4.62
N ILE A 612 5.47 -19.19 -5.59
CA ILE A 612 4.54 -19.46 -6.70
C ILE A 612 3.18 -19.92 -6.15
N ASN A 613 3.20 -20.66 -5.06
CA ASN A 613 2.01 -21.23 -4.42
C ASN A 613 1.06 -20.16 -3.86
N ASP A 614 1.56 -18.94 -3.64
CA ASP A 614 0.79 -17.82 -3.10
C ASP A 614 0.15 -16.95 -4.18
N ALA A 615 0.66 -17.00 -5.40
CA ALA A 615 0.25 -16.10 -6.48
C ALA A 615 -1.27 -16.07 -6.73
N PRO A 616 -2.02 -17.20 -6.73
CA PRO A 616 -3.47 -17.18 -6.88
C PRO A 616 -4.18 -16.44 -5.73
N ALA A 617 -3.69 -16.62 -4.51
CA ALA A 617 -4.25 -15.95 -3.32
C ALA A 617 -3.89 -14.46 -3.28
N LEU A 618 -2.66 -14.08 -3.70
CA LEU A 618 -2.20 -12.69 -3.84
C LEU A 618 -3.06 -11.92 -4.84
N THR A 619 -3.29 -12.50 -6.03
CA THR A 619 -4.13 -11.89 -7.07
C THR A 619 -5.60 -11.77 -6.63
N LYS A 620 -6.12 -12.73 -5.87
CA LYS A 620 -7.51 -12.74 -5.42
C LYS A 620 -7.76 -11.78 -4.25
N ALA A 621 -6.77 -11.50 -3.45
CA ALA A 621 -6.88 -10.64 -2.28
C ALA A 621 -7.36 -9.22 -2.64
N ASP A 622 -7.85 -8.48 -1.64
CA ASP A 622 -8.10 -7.04 -1.81
C ASP A 622 -6.78 -6.26 -1.87
N VAL A 623 -5.73 -6.80 -1.23
CA VAL A 623 -4.35 -6.32 -1.32
C VAL A 623 -3.42 -7.52 -1.26
N GLY A 624 -2.77 -7.84 -2.37
CA GLY A 624 -1.68 -8.82 -2.43
C GLY A 624 -0.36 -8.16 -2.04
N ILE A 625 0.42 -8.81 -1.16
CA ILE A 625 1.70 -8.29 -0.64
C ILE A 625 2.77 -9.35 -0.86
N ALA A 626 3.76 -9.05 -1.69
CA ALA A 626 4.89 -9.95 -1.93
C ALA A 626 6.15 -9.51 -1.16
N MET A 627 7.00 -10.49 -0.86
CA MET A 627 8.33 -10.24 -0.32
C MET A 627 9.26 -9.75 -1.44
N GLY A 628 10.12 -8.79 -1.15
CA GLY A 628 11.02 -8.18 -2.13
C GLY A 628 12.34 -8.93 -2.28
N ILE A 629 12.88 -9.46 -1.18
CA ILE A 629 14.15 -10.21 -1.14
C ILE A 629 13.89 -11.68 -1.41
N ALA A 630 13.06 -12.33 -0.59
CA ALA A 630 12.76 -13.77 -0.69
C ALA A 630 11.71 -14.09 -1.76
N GLY A 631 10.90 -13.11 -2.19
CA GLY A 631 9.81 -13.34 -3.11
C GLY A 631 10.26 -13.70 -4.52
N THR A 632 9.61 -14.71 -5.09
CA THR A 632 9.76 -15.06 -6.52
C THR A 632 9.18 -13.97 -7.41
N GLU A 633 9.64 -13.88 -8.64
CA GLU A 633 9.10 -12.91 -9.62
C GLU A 633 7.59 -13.11 -9.84
N VAL A 634 7.11 -14.34 -9.73
CA VAL A 634 5.68 -14.67 -9.78
C VAL A 634 4.89 -13.99 -8.69
N SER A 635 5.34 -14.17 -7.44
CA SER A 635 4.66 -13.57 -6.29
C SER A 635 4.70 -12.04 -6.38
N LYS A 636 5.84 -11.47 -6.80
CA LYS A 636 5.99 -10.02 -7.01
C LYS A 636 5.04 -9.50 -8.09
N ASN A 637 4.87 -10.24 -9.19
CA ASN A 637 3.97 -9.85 -10.29
C ASN A 637 2.49 -10.01 -9.93
N ALA A 638 2.14 -11.00 -9.13
CA ALA A 638 0.79 -11.20 -8.64
C ALA A 638 0.37 -10.19 -7.58
N ALA A 639 1.33 -9.53 -6.91
CA ALA A 639 1.09 -8.66 -5.79
C ALA A 639 0.80 -7.20 -6.20
N ASP A 640 0.07 -6.49 -5.34
CA ASP A 640 -0.20 -5.06 -5.46
C ASP A 640 0.85 -4.21 -4.73
N ILE A 641 1.50 -4.80 -3.72
CA ILE A 641 2.54 -4.18 -2.87
C ILE A 641 3.72 -5.13 -2.77
N ILE A 642 4.94 -4.59 -2.79
CA ILE A 642 6.17 -5.34 -2.52
C ILE A 642 6.86 -4.74 -1.29
N LEU A 643 7.30 -5.59 -0.36
CA LEU A 643 8.07 -5.18 0.82
C LEU A 643 9.56 -5.34 0.53
N THR A 644 10.31 -4.25 0.54
CA THR A 644 11.75 -4.30 0.22
C THR A 644 12.62 -4.90 1.32
N ASP A 645 12.09 -5.05 2.52
CA ASP A 645 12.75 -5.59 3.72
C ASP A 645 12.18 -6.93 4.20
N ASP A 646 11.20 -7.47 3.49
CA ASP A 646 10.48 -8.71 3.84
C ASP A 646 9.92 -8.75 5.27
N ASN A 647 9.68 -7.61 5.88
CA ASN A 647 9.32 -7.53 7.29
C ASN A 647 7.81 -7.30 7.48
N PHE A 648 7.17 -8.16 8.29
CA PHE A 648 5.75 -8.02 8.64
C PHE A 648 5.42 -6.67 9.33
N LYS A 649 6.38 -6.08 10.06
CA LYS A 649 6.23 -4.75 10.66
C LYS A 649 5.96 -3.67 9.61
N THR A 650 6.56 -3.80 8.44
CA THR A 650 6.38 -2.87 7.32
C THR A 650 4.97 -2.92 6.74
N ILE A 651 4.28 -4.08 6.83
CA ILE A 651 2.84 -4.19 6.50
C ILE A 651 2.01 -3.30 7.44
N VAL A 652 2.32 -3.32 8.73
CA VAL A 652 1.61 -2.53 9.74
C VAL A 652 1.81 -1.03 9.50
N GLU A 653 3.01 -0.63 9.12
CA GLU A 653 3.27 0.76 8.69
C GLU A 653 2.51 1.10 7.40
N ALA A 654 2.44 0.20 6.41
CA ALA A 654 1.64 0.41 5.21
C ALA A 654 0.15 0.63 5.54
N ILE A 655 -0.42 -0.17 6.43
CA ILE A 655 -1.80 0.00 6.90
C ILE A 655 -2.00 1.35 7.59
N LYS A 656 -1.07 1.75 8.42
CA LYS A 656 -1.08 3.06 9.10
C LYS A 656 -1.08 4.21 8.08
N TRP A 657 -0.24 4.13 7.05
CA TRP A 657 -0.21 5.09 5.96
C TRP A 657 -1.52 5.12 5.18
N GLY A 658 -2.08 3.97 4.80
CA GLY A 658 -3.37 3.90 4.11
C GLY A 658 -4.52 4.51 4.92
N ARG A 659 -4.59 4.26 6.24
CA ARG A 659 -5.55 4.90 7.15
C ARG A 659 -5.35 6.41 7.26
N GLY A 660 -4.08 6.85 7.23
CA GLY A 660 -3.70 8.26 7.27
C GLY A 660 -4.17 9.01 6.03
N ILE A 661 -3.97 8.43 4.85
CA ILE A 661 -4.44 8.98 3.57
C ILE A 661 -5.94 9.23 3.62
N TYR A 662 -6.72 8.23 4.04
CA TYR A 662 -8.17 8.37 4.13
C TYR A 662 -8.60 9.53 5.05
N ASN A 663 -7.93 9.72 6.18
CA ASN A 663 -8.19 10.86 7.07
C ASN A 663 -7.83 12.20 6.40
N ASN A 664 -6.73 12.25 5.65
CA ASN A 664 -6.31 13.47 4.95
C ASN A 664 -7.31 13.84 3.85
N PHE A 665 -7.85 12.86 3.13
CA PHE A 665 -8.95 13.10 2.20
C PHE A 665 -10.21 13.62 2.88
N GLN A 666 -10.58 13.07 4.03
CA GLN A 666 -11.73 13.59 4.79
C GLN A 666 -11.53 15.04 5.23
N ARG A 667 -10.32 15.44 5.65
CA ARG A 667 -9.98 16.82 5.99
C ARG A 667 -10.17 17.76 4.79
N TYR A 668 -9.63 17.34 3.64
CA TYR A 668 -9.77 18.10 2.40
C TYR A 668 -11.23 18.24 1.97
N ILE A 669 -11.99 17.14 1.93
CA ILE A 669 -13.41 17.17 1.56
C ILE A 669 -14.21 18.08 2.51
N GLN A 670 -13.95 17.98 3.82
CA GLN A 670 -14.61 18.84 4.81
C GLN A 670 -14.31 20.33 4.54
N PHE A 671 -13.07 20.66 4.21
CA PHE A 671 -12.63 22.00 3.89
C PHE A 671 -13.36 22.54 2.64
N THR A 672 -13.21 21.86 1.51
CA THR A 672 -13.77 22.29 0.21
C THR A 672 -15.30 22.41 0.26
N LEU A 673 -16.00 21.41 0.83
CA LEU A 673 -17.45 21.47 0.96
C LEU A 673 -17.91 22.62 1.86
N THR A 674 -17.17 22.96 2.92
CA THR A 674 -17.50 24.12 3.77
C THR A 674 -17.41 25.41 2.95
N VAL A 675 -16.34 25.61 2.19
CA VAL A 675 -16.16 26.80 1.34
C VAL A 675 -17.26 26.92 0.29
N ASN A 676 -17.58 25.84 -0.41
CA ASN A 676 -18.61 25.85 -1.45
C ASN A 676 -20.02 26.12 -0.88
N VAL A 677 -20.35 25.53 0.28
CA VAL A 677 -21.65 25.79 0.94
C VAL A 677 -21.79 27.25 1.34
N ILE A 678 -20.70 27.89 1.80
CA ILE A 678 -20.73 29.33 2.16
C ILE A 678 -20.95 30.20 0.93
N ALA A 679 -20.14 30.01 -0.13
CA ALA A 679 -20.25 30.75 -1.37
C ALA A 679 -21.68 30.67 -1.91
N PHE A 680 -22.20 29.47 -2.00
CA PHE A 680 -23.56 29.20 -2.48
C PHE A 680 -24.64 29.84 -1.59
N SER A 681 -24.54 29.71 -0.27
CA SER A 681 -25.51 30.23 0.69
C SER A 681 -25.58 31.74 0.65
N ILE A 682 -24.44 32.44 0.61
CA ILE A 682 -24.39 33.91 0.59
C ILE A 682 -24.90 34.49 -0.74
N MET A 683 -24.56 33.83 -1.86
CA MET A 683 -25.05 34.23 -3.18
C MET A 683 -26.57 34.09 -3.28
N ILE A 684 -27.15 33.01 -2.80
CA ILE A 684 -28.62 32.83 -2.77
C ILE A 684 -29.26 33.82 -1.82
N LEU A 685 -28.73 33.99 -0.61
CA LEU A 685 -29.30 34.89 0.40
C LEU A 685 -29.30 36.33 -0.08
N SER A 686 -28.25 36.80 -0.76
CA SER A 686 -28.18 38.14 -1.33
C SER A 686 -29.29 38.37 -2.36
N GLN A 687 -29.58 37.37 -3.19
CA GLN A 687 -30.64 37.51 -4.21
C GLN A 687 -32.05 37.45 -3.61
N ILE A 688 -32.33 36.57 -2.66
CA ILE A 688 -33.62 36.47 -2.00
C ILE A 688 -33.95 37.75 -1.24
N LEU A 689 -32.95 38.42 -0.65
CA LEU A 689 -33.12 39.65 0.12
C LEU A 689 -33.01 40.92 -0.73
N GLY A 690 -32.86 40.81 -2.05
CA GLY A 690 -32.72 41.96 -2.97
C GLY A 690 -31.48 42.81 -2.73
N MET A 691 -30.40 42.22 -2.19
CA MET A 691 -29.13 42.87 -1.92
C MET A 691 -28.18 42.76 -3.11
N THR A 692 -27.22 43.67 -3.21
CA THR A 692 -26.20 43.61 -4.25
C THR A 692 -25.34 42.35 -4.12
N LEU A 693 -24.93 41.81 -5.26
CA LEU A 693 -24.04 40.62 -5.29
C LEU A 693 -22.71 40.89 -4.57
N PRO A 694 -22.37 40.10 -3.58
CA PRO A 694 -21.14 40.28 -2.81
C PRO A 694 -19.88 39.85 -3.56
N PHE A 695 -20.01 38.98 -4.58
CA PHE A 695 -18.90 38.41 -5.34
C PHE A 695 -19.17 38.51 -6.84
N THR A 696 -18.11 38.72 -7.62
CA THR A 696 -18.10 38.53 -9.08
C THR A 696 -17.73 37.08 -9.42
N THR A 697 -17.95 36.69 -10.67
CA THR A 697 -17.54 35.35 -11.16
C THR A 697 -16.02 35.13 -11.00
N ILE A 698 -15.21 36.17 -11.23
CA ILE A 698 -13.76 36.14 -11.07
C ILE A 698 -13.38 35.91 -9.61
N HIS A 699 -14.05 36.50 -8.64
CA HIS A 699 -13.83 36.27 -7.22
C HIS A 699 -14.05 34.80 -6.84
N LEU A 700 -15.15 34.22 -7.33
CA LEU A 700 -15.49 32.81 -7.04
C LEU A 700 -14.49 31.84 -7.70
N LEU A 701 -14.10 32.12 -8.93
CA LEU A 701 -13.06 31.35 -9.62
C LEU A 701 -11.70 31.40 -8.92
N TRP A 702 -11.29 32.60 -8.49
CA TRP A 702 -10.07 32.79 -7.72
C TRP A 702 -10.09 32.02 -6.42
N ILE A 703 -11.19 32.07 -5.69
CA ILE A 703 -11.36 31.35 -4.44
C ILE A 703 -11.23 29.82 -4.69
N ASN A 704 -11.89 29.29 -5.72
CA ASN A 704 -11.78 27.87 -6.05
C ASN A 704 -10.34 27.48 -6.41
N ILE A 705 -9.64 28.27 -7.27
CA ILE A 705 -8.26 27.95 -7.68
C ILE A 705 -7.28 28.06 -6.51
N ILE A 706 -7.33 29.17 -5.74
CA ILE A 706 -6.37 29.42 -4.66
C ILE A 706 -6.69 28.63 -3.39
N MET A 707 -7.98 28.36 -3.13
CA MET A 707 -8.38 27.59 -1.96
C MET A 707 -8.31 26.08 -2.21
N ASP A 708 -8.56 25.61 -3.43
CA ASP A 708 -8.44 24.19 -3.74
C ASP A 708 -6.98 23.73 -3.96
N GLY A 709 -6.07 24.61 -4.35
CA GLY A 709 -4.67 24.28 -4.59
C GLY A 709 -3.83 24.15 -3.29
N PRO A 710 -3.20 25.24 -2.81
CA PRO A 710 -2.23 25.16 -1.70
C PRO A 710 -2.82 24.67 -0.37
N PRO A 711 -4.03 25.10 0.10
CA PRO A 711 -4.59 24.59 1.33
C PRO A 711 -4.97 23.11 1.26
N ALA A 712 -5.46 22.66 0.10
CA ALA A 712 -5.79 21.27 -0.13
C ALA A 712 -4.54 20.37 -0.04
N LEU A 713 -3.44 20.81 -0.70
CA LEU A 713 -2.16 20.11 -0.61
C LEU A 713 -1.64 20.10 0.83
N ALA A 714 -1.76 21.21 1.56
CA ALA A 714 -1.41 21.29 2.97
C ALA A 714 -2.14 20.25 3.83
N LEU A 715 -3.46 20.09 3.61
CA LEU A 715 -4.31 19.12 4.31
C LEU A 715 -4.02 17.68 3.87
N GLY A 716 -3.75 17.46 2.59
CA GLY A 716 -3.35 16.14 2.04
C GLY A 716 -2.01 15.64 2.58
N MET A 717 -1.12 16.55 2.98
CA MET A 717 0.22 16.25 3.52
C MET A 717 0.27 16.24 5.05
N GLU A 718 -0.85 16.29 5.77
CA GLU A 718 -0.85 16.29 7.23
C GLU A 718 -0.24 15.01 7.80
N PRO A 719 0.67 15.10 8.79
CA PRO A 719 1.35 13.94 9.36
C PRO A 719 0.38 12.89 9.92
N ILE A 720 0.69 11.63 9.68
CA ILE A 720 -0.13 10.50 10.12
C ILE A 720 0.12 10.25 11.61
N ARG A 721 -0.93 10.08 12.37
CA ARG A 721 -0.87 9.86 13.81
C ARG A 721 -0.98 8.40 14.17
N ASN A 722 -0.28 7.96 15.22
CA ASN A 722 -0.39 6.60 15.73
C ASN A 722 -1.81 6.23 16.17
N SER A 723 -2.63 7.23 16.56
CA SER A 723 -4.03 7.02 16.94
C SER A 723 -4.91 6.43 15.84
N VAL A 724 -4.46 6.41 14.58
CA VAL A 724 -5.20 5.72 13.50
C VAL A 724 -5.22 4.21 13.70
N MET A 725 -4.20 3.65 14.40
CA MET A 725 -4.07 2.23 14.71
C MET A 725 -4.86 1.78 15.96
N THR A 726 -5.59 2.68 16.62
CA THR A 726 -6.51 2.33 17.71
C THR A 726 -7.97 2.28 17.26
N ARG A 727 -8.23 2.52 15.98
CA ARG A 727 -9.58 2.54 15.40
C ARG A 727 -9.85 1.26 14.62
N LYS A 728 -11.13 0.87 14.54
CA LYS A 728 -11.57 -0.24 13.68
C LYS A 728 -11.32 0.06 12.19
N PRO A 729 -11.09 -0.95 11.36
CA PRO A 729 -11.01 -0.81 9.92
C PRO A 729 -12.23 -0.12 9.32
N ILE A 730 -12.02 0.60 8.23
CA ILE A 730 -13.09 1.34 7.57
C ILE A 730 -13.80 0.38 6.60
N ASN A 731 -15.11 0.24 6.76
CA ASN A 731 -15.88 -0.60 5.84
C ASN A 731 -15.89 -0.01 4.42
N LYS A 732 -15.61 -0.81 3.40
CA LYS A 732 -15.60 -0.41 1.97
C LYS A 732 -16.92 0.26 1.53
N LYS A 733 -18.06 -0.15 2.09
CA LYS A 733 -19.39 0.39 1.73
C LYS A 733 -19.73 1.71 2.42
N LYS A 734 -18.93 2.15 3.40
CA LYS A 734 -19.20 3.37 4.16
C LYS A 734 -18.96 4.62 3.29
N ASN A 735 -19.86 5.60 3.42
CA ASN A 735 -19.70 6.89 2.77
C ASN A 735 -18.47 7.63 3.32
N ILE A 736 -17.80 8.40 2.47
CA ILE A 736 -16.65 9.22 2.84
C ILE A 736 -17.07 10.28 3.86
N ILE A 737 -18.20 10.93 3.62
CA ILE A 737 -18.78 11.92 4.52
C ILE A 737 -19.53 11.20 5.64
N ASN A 738 -19.06 11.37 6.85
CA ASN A 738 -19.72 10.86 8.04
C ASN A 738 -20.57 11.92 8.71
N THR A 739 -21.45 11.52 9.65
CA THR A 739 -22.37 12.44 10.35
C THR A 739 -21.63 13.58 11.08
N TYR A 740 -20.45 13.29 11.64
CA TYR A 740 -19.61 14.30 12.29
C TYR A 740 -19.13 15.35 11.30
N MET A 741 -18.62 14.93 10.12
CA MET A 741 -18.20 15.84 9.06
C MET A 741 -19.37 16.72 8.61
N LEU A 742 -20.55 16.10 8.37
CA LEU A 742 -21.72 16.83 7.93
C LEU A 742 -22.14 17.90 8.94
N SER A 743 -22.15 17.58 10.24
CA SER A 743 -22.47 18.56 11.28
C SER A 743 -21.41 19.68 11.38
N THR A 744 -20.13 19.36 11.23
CA THR A 744 -19.05 20.34 11.29
C THR A 744 -19.09 21.26 10.07
N ILE A 745 -19.30 20.70 8.86
CA ILE A 745 -19.51 21.48 7.64
C ILE A 745 -20.69 22.41 7.83
N GLY A 746 -21.85 21.92 8.28
CA GLY A 746 -23.05 22.73 8.47
C GLY A 746 -22.86 23.88 9.47
N LEU A 747 -22.28 23.59 10.65
CA LEU A 747 -22.10 24.60 11.70
C LEU A 747 -21.06 25.66 11.33
N ASN A 748 -19.92 25.24 10.77
CA ASN A 748 -18.90 26.20 10.33
C ASN A 748 -19.39 27.03 9.14
N SER A 749 -20.07 26.42 8.16
CA SER A 749 -20.66 27.15 7.03
C SER A 749 -21.72 28.18 7.49
N LEU A 750 -22.58 27.77 8.44
CA LEU A 750 -23.58 28.67 9.01
C LEU A 750 -22.92 29.85 9.71
N PHE A 751 -21.93 29.61 10.58
CA PHE A 751 -21.20 30.69 11.26
C PHE A 751 -20.56 31.67 10.26
N MET A 752 -19.81 31.16 9.29
CA MET A 752 -19.12 31.98 8.30
C MET A 752 -20.10 32.72 7.40
N SER A 753 -21.23 32.08 7.04
CA SER A 753 -22.31 32.76 6.28
C SER A 753 -22.97 33.89 7.10
N VAL A 754 -23.16 33.68 8.41
CA VAL A 754 -23.66 34.73 9.30
C VAL A 754 -22.68 35.91 9.38
N VAL A 755 -21.37 35.66 9.52
CA VAL A 755 -20.35 36.72 9.54
C VAL A 755 -20.37 37.55 8.24
N LEU A 756 -20.40 36.87 7.09
CA LEU A 756 -20.48 37.53 5.77
C LEU A 756 -21.79 38.29 5.59
N PHE A 757 -22.91 37.72 6.05
CA PHE A 757 -24.21 38.38 6.00
C PHE A 757 -24.25 39.64 6.87
N LEU A 758 -23.70 39.58 8.09
CA LEU A 758 -23.61 40.74 8.97
C LEU A 758 -22.74 41.84 8.34
N GLN A 759 -21.62 41.50 7.72
CA GLN A 759 -20.80 42.44 6.96
C GLN A 759 -21.60 43.04 5.78
N MET A 760 -22.31 42.20 5.07
CA MET A 760 -23.12 42.61 3.92
C MET A 760 -24.27 43.56 4.34
N ARG A 761 -24.90 43.34 5.51
CA ARG A 761 -26.07 44.14 5.97
C ARG A 761 -25.69 45.38 6.76
N PHE A 762 -24.64 45.30 7.57
CA PHE A 762 -24.28 46.35 8.55
C PHE A 762 -22.95 47.05 8.26
N ASN A 763 -22.16 46.53 7.31
CA ASN A 763 -20.82 47.04 7.00
C ASN A 763 -19.95 47.28 8.24
N PHE A 764 -19.98 46.35 9.19
CA PHE A 764 -19.34 46.53 10.51
C PHE A 764 -17.79 46.64 10.43
N LEU A 765 -17.16 46.20 9.35
CA LEU A 765 -15.74 46.42 9.08
C LEU A 765 -15.42 47.83 8.65
N GLY A 766 -16.44 48.62 8.24
CA GLY A 766 -16.28 50.00 7.87
C GLY A 766 -15.64 50.21 6.50
N ALA A 767 -16.06 49.43 5.49
CA ALA A 767 -15.69 49.65 4.11
C ALA A 767 -16.27 51.00 3.62
N ASN A 768 -15.49 51.73 2.86
CA ASN A 768 -15.95 52.97 2.30
C ASN A 768 -16.88 52.72 1.10
N LEU A 769 -18.19 52.96 1.29
CA LEU A 769 -19.21 52.70 0.26
C LEU A 769 -19.12 53.68 -0.91
N THR A 770 -18.49 54.85 -0.73
CA THR A 770 -18.32 55.87 -1.77
C THR A 770 -17.02 55.69 -2.57
N ASN A 771 -16.13 54.80 -2.11
CA ASN A 771 -14.90 54.48 -2.83
C ASN A 771 -15.21 53.48 -3.96
N VAL A 772 -15.66 54.00 -5.08
CA VAL A 772 -16.00 53.28 -6.29
C VAL A 772 -15.05 53.76 -7.40
N THR A 773 -14.32 52.80 -7.97
CA THR A 773 -13.42 53.05 -9.12
C THR A 773 -14.02 52.41 -10.38
N ALA A 774 -13.42 52.70 -11.54
CA ALA A 774 -13.80 52.04 -12.80
C ALA A 774 -13.58 50.50 -12.75
N HIS A 775 -12.81 50.02 -11.75
CA HIS A 775 -12.41 48.64 -11.59
C HIS A 775 -13.00 47.96 -10.35
N GLY A 776 -14.02 48.54 -9.68
CA GLY A 776 -14.67 47.91 -8.53
C GLY A 776 -15.00 48.89 -7.39
N ASN A 777 -15.53 48.33 -6.29
CA ASN A 777 -15.79 49.07 -5.08
C ASN A 777 -15.15 48.43 -3.83
N GLU A 778 -14.82 49.28 -2.84
CA GLU A 778 -14.14 48.81 -1.62
C GLU A 778 -15.00 47.81 -0.83
N PHE A 779 -16.29 47.97 -0.79
CA PHE A 779 -17.21 47.06 -0.09
C PHE A 779 -17.13 45.65 -0.65
N ARG A 780 -17.16 45.49 -1.99
CA ARG A 780 -17.06 44.19 -2.64
C ARG A 780 -15.67 43.56 -2.42
N THR A 781 -14.61 44.37 -2.42
CA THR A 781 -13.24 43.95 -2.12
C THR A 781 -13.11 43.41 -0.68
N VAL A 782 -13.76 44.09 0.29
CA VAL A 782 -13.82 43.64 1.70
C VAL A 782 -14.57 42.33 1.79
N MET A 783 -15.70 42.16 1.12
CA MET A 783 -16.46 40.93 1.11
C MET A 783 -15.63 39.75 0.54
N PHE A 784 -14.95 39.95 -0.57
CA PHE A 784 -14.08 38.98 -1.22
C PHE A 784 -12.89 38.57 -0.30
N SER A 785 -12.19 39.58 0.26
CA SER A 785 -11.03 39.33 1.14
C SER A 785 -11.42 38.69 2.46
N LEU A 786 -12.60 39.08 3.03
CA LEU A 786 -13.11 38.43 4.25
C LEU A 786 -13.46 36.98 4.00
N PHE A 787 -14.11 36.66 2.88
CA PHE A 787 -14.40 35.25 2.53
C PHE A 787 -13.12 34.42 2.36
N ALA A 788 -12.12 34.96 1.65
CA ALA A 788 -10.83 34.30 1.50
C ALA A 788 -10.12 34.04 2.86
N CYS A 789 -10.11 35.04 3.76
CA CYS A 789 -9.56 34.93 5.10
C CYS A 789 -10.29 33.87 5.93
N LEU A 790 -11.63 33.87 5.94
CA LEU A 790 -12.44 32.87 6.62
C LEU A 790 -12.14 31.46 6.09
N ALA A 791 -12.01 31.29 4.77
CA ALA A 791 -11.66 30.00 4.16
C ALA A 791 -10.24 29.53 4.58
N ILE A 792 -9.23 30.41 4.50
CA ILE A 792 -7.85 30.08 4.90
C ILE A 792 -7.78 29.67 6.38
N PHE A 793 -8.44 30.41 7.27
CA PHE A 793 -8.47 30.08 8.70
C PHE A 793 -9.31 28.82 8.98
N ASN A 794 -10.35 28.55 8.21
CA ASN A 794 -11.09 27.30 8.29
C ASN A 794 -10.24 26.08 7.86
N ALA A 795 -9.29 26.25 6.93
CA ALA A 795 -8.33 25.21 6.60
C ALA A 795 -7.51 24.78 7.83
N LEU A 796 -7.14 25.72 8.73
CA LEU A 796 -6.51 25.41 10.00
C LEU A 796 -7.41 24.51 10.89
N ASN A 797 -8.72 24.79 10.94
CA ASN A 797 -9.67 23.97 11.69
C ASN A 797 -9.75 22.53 11.16
N CYS A 798 -9.68 22.38 9.83
CA CYS A 798 -9.76 21.09 9.15
C CYS A 798 -8.49 20.21 9.34
N ARG A 799 -7.35 20.80 9.76
CA ARG A 799 -6.14 20.02 10.10
C ARG A 799 -6.37 19.06 11.26
N GLU A 800 -7.23 19.41 12.22
CA GLU A 800 -7.58 18.58 13.35
C GLU A 800 -8.95 17.95 13.20
N PHE A 801 -8.96 16.65 12.91
CA PHE A 801 -10.17 15.87 12.75
C PHE A 801 -10.77 15.48 14.11
N GLY A 802 -12.07 15.60 14.26
CA GLY A 802 -12.76 15.26 15.50
C GLY A 802 -12.71 16.35 16.55
N ILE A 803 -12.66 15.94 17.82
CA ILE A 803 -12.70 16.84 18.98
C ILE A 803 -11.32 17.31 19.44
N THR A 804 -10.26 17.00 18.72
CA THR A 804 -8.89 17.40 19.06
C THR A 804 -8.71 18.91 18.84
N SER A 805 -8.07 19.60 19.79
CA SER A 805 -7.77 21.03 19.64
C SER A 805 -6.67 21.26 18.62
N ILE A 806 -6.79 22.34 17.87
CA ILE A 806 -5.78 22.78 16.90
C ILE A 806 -4.43 23.05 17.56
N THR A 807 -4.41 23.50 18.82
CA THR A 807 -3.19 23.82 19.56
C THR A 807 -2.29 22.62 19.78
N THR A 808 -2.85 21.40 19.86
CA THR A 808 -2.11 20.17 20.17
C THR A 808 -1.01 19.86 19.16
N ASN A 809 -1.21 20.18 17.89
CA ASN A 809 -0.29 19.81 16.79
C ASN A 809 -0.02 20.98 15.81
N PHE A 810 -0.25 22.20 16.25
CA PHE A 810 -0.20 23.39 15.39
C PHE A 810 1.11 23.50 14.60
N PHE A 811 2.26 23.33 15.28
CA PHE A 811 3.59 23.46 14.68
C PHE A 811 4.15 22.16 14.07
N LYS A 812 3.47 21.02 14.18
CA LYS A 812 3.98 19.73 13.65
C LYS A 812 4.09 19.69 12.13
N ASN A 813 3.23 20.43 11.43
CA ASN A 813 3.27 20.53 9.97
C ASN A 813 3.64 21.97 9.56
N LYS A 814 4.94 22.25 9.52
CA LYS A 814 5.48 23.55 9.12
C LYS A 814 5.15 23.87 7.66
N THR A 815 5.14 22.86 6.79
CA THR A 815 4.80 23.02 5.36
C THR A 815 3.38 23.50 5.18
N ALA A 816 2.43 22.96 5.94
CA ALA A 816 1.02 23.42 5.89
C ALA A 816 0.88 24.88 6.36
N LEU A 817 1.57 25.24 7.43
CA LEU A 817 1.59 26.64 7.91
C LEU A 817 2.17 27.59 6.86
N ALA A 818 3.31 27.23 6.25
CA ALA A 818 3.93 28.01 5.20
C ALA A 818 3.00 28.19 3.98
N MET A 819 2.32 27.12 3.55
CA MET A 819 1.38 27.16 2.44
C MET A 819 0.18 28.07 2.75
N LEU A 820 -0.45 27.93 3.92
CA LEU A 820 -1.60 28.75 4.32
C LEU A 820 -1.21 30.24 4.48
N THR A 821 -0.04 30.51 5.06
CA THR A 821 0.49 31.89 5.15
C THR A 821 0.82 32.43 3.76
N GLY A 822 1.42 31.63 2.89
CA GLY A 822 1.68 32.02 1.50
C GLY A 822 0.41 32.32 0.73
N THR A 823 -0.67 31.54 0.94
CA THR A 823 -1.99 31.80 0.34
C THR A 823 -2.58 33.12 0.84
N LEU A 824 -2.45 33.44 2.13
CA LEU A 824 -2.89 34.72 2.68
C LEU A 824 -2.11 35.89 2.09
N ILE A 825 -0.79 35.76 1.99
CA ILE A 825 0.06 36.78 1.36
C ILE A 825 -0.34 36.97 -0.12
N LEU A 826 -0.56 35.89 -0.85
CA LEU A 826 -0.98 35.92 -2.25
C LEU A 826 -2.34 36.64 -2.41
N GLN A 827 -3.28 36.40 -1.49
CA GLN A 827 -4.57 37.10 -1.46
C GLN A 827 -4.39 38.61 -1.27
N ILE A 828 -3.52 39.04 -0.37
CA ILE A 828 -3.21 40.45 -0.16
C ILE A 828 -2.57 41.04 -1.41
N ILE A 829 -1.60 40.38 -2.00
CA ILE A 829 -0.95 40.82 -3.24
C ILE A 829 -1.96 40.95 -4.39
N ALA A 830 -2.81 39.95 -4.58
CA ALA A 830 -3.83 39.95 -5.63
C ALA A 830 -4.78 41.16 -5.52
N THR A 831 -5.28 41.43 -4.33
CA THR A 831 -6.21 42.57 -4.12
C THR A 831 -5.53 43.94 -4.16
N GLN A 832 -4.26 44.06 -3.77
CA GLN A 832 -3.54 45.33 -3.73
C GLN A 832 -2.93 45.71 -5.08
N PHE A 833 -2.38 44.77 -5.83
CA PHE A 833 -1.57 45.03 -7.02
C PHE A 833 -2.23 44.60 -8.34
N ALA A 834 -3.19 43.67 -8.29
CA ALA A 834 -3.93 43.20 -9.45
C ALA A 834 -5.42 43.63 -9.39
N SER A 835 -5.68 44.78 -8.80
CA SER A 835 -7.03 45.33 -8.53
C SER A 835 -7.92 45.40 -9.77
N GLY A 836 -7.36 45.81 -10.92
CA GLY A 836 -8.10 45.88 -12.17
C GLY A 836 -8.59 44.55 -12.71
N PHE A 837 -7.83 43.49 -12.49
CA PHE A 837 -8.21 42.12 -12.90
C PHE A 837 -9.27 41.51 -11.96
N PHE A 838 -9.18 41.80 -10.66
CA PHE A 838 -10.09 41.23 -9.65
C PHE A 838 -11.30 42.11 -9.35
N ASP A 839 -11.56 43.15 -10.12
CA ASP A 839 -12.65 44.10 -9.84
C ASP A 839 -12.60 44.59 -8.36
N ALA A 840 -11.39 44.88 -7.89
CA ALA A 840 -11.06 45.18 -6.51
C ALA A 840 -10.48 46.58 -6.35
N VAL A 841 -10.49 47.10 -5.13
CA VAL A 841 -9.90 48.40 -4.77
C VAL A 841 -8.84 48.16 -3.69
N PRO A 842 -7.64 48.75 -3.81
CA PRO A 842 -6.62 48.64 -2.75
C PRO A 842 -7.15 49.14 -1.40
N MET A 843 -6.90 48.35 -0.36
CA MET A 843 -7.42 48.59 0.99
C MET A 843 -6.30 49.07 1.94
N SER A 844 -6.68 49.87 2.95
CA SER A 844 -5.75 50.27 4.02
C SER A 844 -5.28 49.09 4.90
N ALA A 845 -4.07 49.20 5.49
CA ALA A 845 -3.55 48.23 6.41
C ALA A 845 -4.46 48.00 7.64
N ASN A 846 -5.14 49.04 8.13
CA ASN A 846 -6.09 48.94 9.24
C ASN A 846 -7.30 48.06 8.85
N LEU A 847 -7.83 48.24 7.63
CA LEU A 847 -8.94 47.45 7.13
C LEU A 847 -8.54 45.99 6.94
N TRP A 848 -7.34 45.72 6.43
CA TRP A 848 -6.77 44.37 6.38
C TRP A 848 -6.63 43.74 7.77
N ALA A 849 -6.14 44.46 8.77
CA ALA A 849 -6.06 43.97 10.13
C ALA A 849 -7.43 43.54 10.70
N ARG A 850 -8.48 44.36 10.45
CA ARG A 850 -9.87 44.02 10.85
C ARG A 850 -10.40 42.78 10.10
N ILE A 851 -10.13 42.67 8.79
CA ILE A 851 -10.51 41.51 7.98
C ILE A 851 -9.84 40.22 8.49
N ILE A 852 -8.53 40.28 8.75
CA ILE A 852 -7.76 39.13 9.25
C ILE A 852 -8.25 38.71 10.65
N ALA A 853 -8.47 39.69 11.54
CA ALA A 853 -8.98 39.43 12.90
C ALA A 853 -10.38 38.77 12.85
N THR A 854 -11.27 39.32 12.00
CA THR A 854 -12.61 38.76 11.80
C THR A 854 -12.53 37.36 11.15
N GLY A 855 -11.66 37.16 10.18
CA GLY A 855 -11.44 35.87 9.57
C GLY A 855 -10.98 34.81 10.60
N PHE A 856 -10.12 35.20 11.54
CA PHE A 856 -9.65 34.31 12.62
C PHE A 856 -10.76 33.89 13.61
N SER A 857 -11.88 34.59 13.65
CA SER A 857 -13.02 34.25 14.53
C SER A 857 -13.57 32.84 14.28
N VAL A 858 -13.44 32.30 13.06
CA VAL A 858 -13.87 30.94 12.74
C VAL A 858 -13.05 29.87 13.50
N VAL A 859 -11.79 30.17 13.80
CA VAL A 859 -10.93 29.27 14.60
C VAL A 859 -11.43 29.25 16.04
N ILE A 860 -11.72 30.44 16.60
CA ILE A 860 -12.24 30.58 17.96
C ILE A 860 -13.59 29.84 18.06
N PHE A 861 -14.51 30.09 17.13
CA PHE A 861 -15.81 29.41 17.08
C PHE A 861 -15.68 27.89 17.04
N SER A 862 -14.84 27.38 16.17
CA SER A 862 -14.64 25.92 16.03
C SER A 862 -14.03 25.31 17.30
N GLU A 863 -13.09 25.97 17.97
CA GLU A 863 -12.51 25.49 19.23
C GLU A 863 -13.53 25.52 20.39
N LEU A 864 -14.36 26.56 20.48
CA LEU A 864 -15.48 26.62 21.43
C LEU A 864 -16.47 25.49 21.20
N LEU A 865 -16.82 25.23 19.95
CA LEU A 865 -17.68 24.11 19.58
C LEU A 865 -17.11 22.75 20.01
N LYS A 866 -15.81 22.55 19.76
CA LYS A 866 -15.10 21.33 20.19
C LYS A 866 -15.06 21.20 21.74
N LEU A 867 -14.89 22.30 22.46
CA LEU A 867 -14.96 22.33 23.92
C LEU A 867 -16.34 21.89 24.45
N VAL A 868 -17.42 22.42 23.87
CA VAL A 868 -18.79 22.02 24.22
C VAL A 868 -19.02 20.53 23.95
N ILE A 869 -18.60 20.02 22.80
CA ILE A 869 -18.76 18.59 22.45
C ILE A 869 -17.94 17.71 23.40
N ARG A 870 -16.74 18.12 23.82
CA ARG A 870 -15.91 17.38 24.81
C ARG A 870 -16.64 17.30 26.15
N SER A 871 -17.17 18.42 26.63
CA SER A 871 -17.91 18.49 27.89
C SER A 871 -19.16 17.57 27.89
N LEU A 872 -19.93 17.58 26.79
CA LEU A 872 -21.11 16.74 26.64
C LEU A 872 -20.74 15.24 26.58
N ASN A 873 -19.64 14.87 25.90
CA ASN A 873 -19.16 13.51 25.82
C ASN A 873 -18.61 13.01 27.17
N GLY A 874 -17.93 13.87 27.95
CA GLY A 874 -17.48 13.58 29.31
C GLY A 874 -18.65 13.22 30.23
N ARG A 875 -19.69 14.06 30.26
CA ARG A 875 -20.91 13.81 31.04
C ARG A 875 -21.66 12.53 30.62
N ARG A 876 -21.64 12.17 29.33
CA ARG A 876 -22.23 10.91 28.86
C ARG A 876 -21.43 9.69 29.32
N LYS A 877 -20.11 9.74 29.34
CA LYS A 877 -19.26 8.67 29.90
C LYS A 877 -19.50 8.47 31.38
N GLU A 878 -19.49 9.54 32.18
CA GLU A 878 -19.77 9.48 33.61
C GLU A 878 -21.18 8.88 33.93
N LYS A 879 -22.19 9.31 33.16
CA LYS A 879 -23.55 8.72 33.31
C LYS A 879 -23.57 7.24 32.93
N LYS A 880 -22.82 6.81 31.94
CA LYS A 880 -22.76 5.38 31.54
C LYS A 880 -21.97 4.55 32.56
N GLU A 881 -20.91 5.10 33.13
CA GLU A 881 -20.17 4.45 34.22
C GLU A 881 -21.00 4.34 35.51
N MET A 882 -21.72 5.40 35.89
CA MET A 882 -22.66 5.33 37.02
C MET A 882 -23.77 4.30 36.79
N ARG A 883 -24.34 4.24 35.58
CA ARG A 883 -25.40 3.26 35.23
C ARG A 883 -24.87 1.82 35.22
N ASN A 884 -23.62 1.59 34.93
CA ASN A 884 -22.96 0.28 34.99
C ASN A 884 -22.52 -0.11 36.42
N LYS A 885 -22.32 0.86 37.31
CA LYS A 885 -22.01 0.62 38.73
C LYS A 885 -23.25 0.27 39.57
N VAL A 886 -24.43 0.78 39.23
CA VAL A 886 -25.69 0.53 39.93
C VAL A 886 -26.10 -0.96 39.96
N PRO A 887 -25.96 -1.77 38.89
CA PRO A 887 -26.27 -3.20 38.96
C PRO A 887 -25.30 -4.00 39.84
N LYS A 888 -24.04 -3.56 39.95
CA LYS A 888 -23.02 -4.21 40.81
C LYS A 888 -23.30 -3.97 42.28
N LEU A 889 -23.78 -2.77 42.67
CA LEU A 889 -24.19 -2.47 44.04
C LEU A 889 -25.44 -3.25 44.44
N ARG A 890 -26.43 -3.44 43.54
CA ARG A 890 -27.64 -4.23 43.82
C ARG A 890 -27.33 -5.72 43.98
N ARG A 891 -26.32 -6.27 43.33
CA ARG A 891 -25.88 -7.67 43.55
C ARG A 891 -25.08 -7.86 44.83
N SER A 892 -24.36 -6.83 45.32
CA SER A 892 -23.62 -6.89 46.58
C SER A 892 -24.58 -6.76 47.81
N ILE A 893 -25.71 -6.07 47.67
CA ILE A 893 -26.71 -5.94 48.74
C ILE A 893 -27.68 -7.15 48.81
N ALA A 894 -27.71 -8.00 47.77
CA ALA A 894 -28.50 -9.21 47.74
C ALA A 894 -27.80 -10.47 48.28
N ILE A 895 -26.57 -10.32 48.73
CA ILE A 895 -25.69 -11.36 49.33
C ILE A 895 -25.45 -11.11 50.84
N PHE A 896 -25.99 -10.02 51.36
CA PHE A 896 -26.18 -9.78 52.79
C PHE A 896 -27.66 -9.89 53.09
#